data_65c95626f33b35b554950b07edfbfe4a
#
_entry.id   65c95626f33b35b554950b07edfbfe4a
#
_cell.length_a   1.000
_cell.length_b   1.000
_cell.length_c   1.000
_cell.angle_alpha   90.00
_cell.angle_beta   90.00
_cell.angle_gamma   90.00
#
_symmetry.space_group_name_H-M   'P 1'
#
loop_
_entity.id
_entity.type
_entity.pdbx_description
1 polymer ?
#
loop_
_entity_poly.entity_id
_entity_poly.type
_entity_poly.pdbx_seq_one_letter_code
_entity_poly.pdbx_strand_id
1 'polypeptide(L)'
;MGYPGQQGMISIPRAVNGTVNPSGRLVDTYAYSAESSAAFENFGYGRVENGYNSVGAKNTYVVYGEGIYVGYRYYETRYEDTVLGQGNADSRKGASDNKAWNYGKEVLYPFGYGLSYTTFEYSNFKLTEEENQFAVSVDVTNTGAVAGKEVVQIYFQSPYTDYDKQYLVEKASVELCGFGKTRLLLPGETETVALTVPKEELRAYDRINARTYIVDAGTYYFTVADNAHDAVNNILAAKGCTIEDGMDDAGNAAMTASYVQQELDTTTCAVDSATGTAISNQFDYSSMTYYDSKYVYLTRSDWDGTWPSFYGKTDKKGKHTMKASDQLLQDSQENHYADDPNAVMPTTGSGKGIKLITMRGKAYDDPAWENVLDCLTVEEMMNMVRLGGWQTAQLLSISKPVSNDQDGPAGISDELISGSAHCMGYPIAVVLASTWNQELVEQMGECIGEDGLKSGVQGWYAPGAGTHRTPYGGRNFEYYSEDGFLSGKICAAEVRGAQSKGMYVYLKHLVLNDQEDRRYGIATFCQEQVLRELYMTPFEICVKEADAHGMMAAFDSIGGIWCGANEDLLEDVLRGEWGFRGIVVTDYATANGGYMWIDMGLQNGGDLWLNSDKTVYWIDDIENNATLVNSLRRASHNILYTVVNSAAMNGFSEKTEIRNVLPEWQIWMICADAAVLVVTVTGVLLIVRRCRKNRSSIQVVQVKAQV
;
A
#
# COMPACT_ATOMS: atom_id res chain seq x y z
N MET A 1 -13.02 -17.31 8.42
CA MET A 1 -11.69 -17.94 8.43
C MET A 1 -10.90 -17.43 7.25
N GLY A 2 -9.72 -16.88 7.47
CA GLY A 2 -8.80 -16.53 6.40
C GLY A 2 -8.17 -17.77 5.77
N TYR A 3 -7.55 -17.62 4.60
CA TYR A 3 -6.79 -18.71 3.97
C TYR A 3 -5.49 -18.95 4.75
N PRO A 4 -5.31 -20.13 5.36
CA PRO A 4 -4.19 -20.40 6.26
C PRO A 4 -2.92 -20.87 5.52
N GLY A 5 -2.85 -20.68 4.22
CA GLY A 5 -1.79 -21.19 3.37
C GLY A 5 -1.90 -22.69 3.08
N GLN A 6 -0.93 -23.20 2.34
CA GLN A 6 -0.93 -24.57 1.80
C GLN A 6 -0.94 -25.65 2.91
N GLN A 7 -0.30 -25.40 4.04
CA GLN A 7 -0.16 -26.34 5.14
C GLN A 7 -0.99 -25.97 6.39
N GLY A 8 -1.54 -24.76 6.46
CA GLY A 8 -2.15 -24.24 7.68
C GLY A 8 -3.45 -24.90 8.11
N MET A 9 -4.15 -25.60 7.21
CA MET A 9 -5.40 -26.29 7.55
C MET A 9 -5.24 -27.35 8.67
N ILE A 10 -4.05 -27.91 8.85
CA ILE A 10 -3.78 -28.88 9.91
C ILE A 10 -3.80 -28.22 11.31
N SER A 11 -3.62 -26.92 11.39
CA SER A 11 -3.61 -26.18 12.66
C SER A 11 -5.02 -26.05 13.27
N ILE A 12 -6.06 -26.00 12.44
CA ILE A 12 -7.45 -25.83 12.88
C ILE A 12 -7.91 -26.96 13.79
N PRO A 13 -7.88 -28.26 13.40
CA PRO A 13 -8.27 -29.34 14.29
C PRO A 13 -7.36 -29.43 15.52
N ARG A 14 -6.08 -29.05 15.43
CA ARG A 14 -5.16 -29.06 16.58
C ARG A 14 -5.51 -27.97 17.61
N ALA A 15 -5.96 -26.81 17.16
CA ALA A 15 -6.49 -25.78 18.04
C ALA A 15 -7.84 -26.23 18.65
N VAL A 16 -8.78 -26.77 17.85
CA VAL A 16 -10.11 -27.18 18.33
C VAL A 16 -10.06 -28.31 19.36
N ASN A 17 -9.11 -29.25 19.20
CA ASN A 17 -8.96 -30.38 20.16
C ASN A 17 -8.02 -30.09 21.34
N GLY A 18 -7.53 -28.85 21.45
CA GLY A 18 -6.65 -28.43 22.55
C GLY A 18 -5.19 -28.92 22.46
N THR A 19 -4.78 -29.54 21.34
CA THR A 19 -3.36 -29.92 21.12
C THR A 19 -2.46 -28.69 21.02
N VAL A 20 -2.99 -27.58 20.51
CA VAL A 20 -2.35 -26.26 20.45
C VAL A 20 -3.24 -25.26 21.13
N ASN A 21 -2.70 -24.49 22.07
CA ASN A 21 -3.37 -23.35 22.64
C ASN A 21 -3.25 -22.15 21.70
N PRO A 22 -4.35 -21.62 21.12
CA PRO A 22 -4.31 -20.46 20.25
C PRO A 22 -3.90 -19.21 21.05
N SER A 23 -3.21 -18.28 20.37
CA SER A 23 -2.80 -17.00 20.94
C SER A 23 -2.93 -15.86 19.92
N GLY A 24 -3.74 -16.07 18.88
CA GLY A 24 -4.07 -15.02 17.92
C GLY A 24 -5.09 -14.04 18.49
N ARG A 25 -5.11 -12.82 17.95
CA ARG A 25 -6.08 -11.78 18.29
C ARG A 25 -6.72 -11.25 17.01
N LEU A 26 -7.95 -10.77 17.11
CA LEU A 26 -8.63 -10.11 16.00
C LEU A 26 -7.87 -8.83 15.61
N VAL A 27 -7.92 -8.53 14.34
CA VAL A 27 -7.29 -7.34 13.74
C VAL A 27 -8.32 -6.35 13.21
N ASP A 28 -9.57 -6.68 13.41
CA ASP A 28 -10.75 -5.89 13.03
C ASP A 28 -11.80 -5.98 14.13
N THR A 29 -12.61 -4.93 14.26
CA THR A 29 -13.84 -4.96 15.05
C THR A 29 -14.90 -5.78 14.33
N TYR A 30 -15.49 -6.73 15.01
CA TYR A 30 -16.61 -7.53 14.48
C TYR A 30 -17.93 -6.99 15.04
N ALA A 31 -18.67 -6.26 14.23
CA ALA A 31 -19.99 -5.76 14.55
C ALA A 31 -21.07 -6.82 14.25
N TYR A 32 -22.22 -6.73 14.92
CA TYR A 32 -23.40 -7.53 14.59
C TYR A 32 -23.97 -7.19 13.22
N SER A 33 -23.85 -5.93 12.80
CA SER A 33 -24.17 -5.46 11.45
C SER A 33 -23.09 -4.52 10.94
N ALA A 34 -22.58 -4.77 9.74
CA ALA A 34 -21.65 -3.87 9.08
C ALA A 34 -22.27 -2.47 8.80
N GLU A 35 -23.60 -2.41 8.74
CA GLU A 35 -24.36 -1.16 8.52
C GLU A 35 -24.30 -0.21 9.73
N SER A 36 -23.85 -0.68 10.90
CA SER A 36 -23.65 0.18 12.07
C SER A 36 -22.38 1.05 11.98
N SER A 37 -21.46 0.73 11.06
CA SER A 37 -20.25 1.51 10.83
C SER A 37 -20.56 2.80 10.06
N ALA A 38 -19.99 3.93 10.51
CA ALA A 38 -20.10 5.20 9.79
C ALA A 38 -19.54 5.11 8.36
N ALA A 39 -18.48 4.31 8.13
CA ALA A 39 -17.88 4.08 6.82
C ALA A 39 -18.81 3.38 5.83
N PHE A 40 -19.81 2.62 6.32
CA PHE A 40 -20.78 1.94 5.47
C PHE A 40 -21.70 2.91 4.72
N GLU A 41 -22.06 4.04 5.33
CA GLU A 41 -22.94 5.05 4.73
C GLU A 41 -22.41 5.60 3.38
N ASN A 42 -21.11 5.53 3.18
CA ASN A 42 -20.45 5.99 1.96
C ASN A 42 -19.74 4.83 1.21
N PHE A 43 -20.06 3.57 1.51
CA PHE A 43 -19.53 2.44 0.75
C PHE A 43 -20.16 2.38 -0.64
N GLY A 44 -19.34 2.09 -1.67
CA GLY A 44 -19.77 2.08 -3.06
C GLY A 44 -19.33 3.34 -3.82
N TYR A 45 -20.12 3.79 -4.78
CA TYR A 45 -19.74 4.93 -5.62
C TYR A 45 -20.92 5.78 -6.08
N GLY A 46 -20.67 7.06 -6.28
CA GLY A 46 -21.53 7.98 -7.04
C GLY A 46 -21.01 8.24 -8.45
N ARG A 47 -21.82 8.88 -9.29
CA ARG A 47 -21.45 9.29 -10.64
C ARG A 47 -21.47 10.81 -10.78
N VAL A 48 -20.49 11.32 -11.50
CA VAL A 48 -20.43 12.75 -11.89
C VAL A 48 -21.33 12.94 -13.11
N GLU A 49 -22.41 13.75 -13.00
CA GLU A 49 -23.41 13.95 -14.06
C GLU A 49 -22.86 14.70 -15.28
N ASN A 50 -21.96 15.67 -15.03
CA ASN A 50 -21.34 16.52 -16.04
C ASN A 50 -19.90 16.11 -16.39
N GLY A 51 -19.48 14.90 -15.99
CA GLY A 51 -18.17 14.36 -16.32
C GLY A 51 -18.04 13.99 -17.80
N TYR A 52 -16.81 13.96 -18.32
CA TYR A 52 -16.55 13.52 -19.68
C TYR A 52 -16.82 12.01 -19.83
N ASN A 53 -17.44 11.62 -20.92
CA ASN A 53 -17.67 10.21 -21.26
C ASN A 53 -16.40 9.47 -21.73
N SER A 54 -15.23 9.96 -21.38
CA SER A 54 -13.98 9.34 -21.78
C SER A 54 -13.58 8.21 -20.84
N VAL A 55 -13.36 7.09 -21.44
CA VAL A 55 -12.64 5.88 -20.98
C VAL A 55 -12.47 5.71 -19.46
N GLY A 56 -13.15 4.70 -18.90
CA GLY A 56 -12.91 4.24 -17.53
C GLY A 56 -13.81 4.87 -16.47
N ALA A 57 -13.44 4.66 -15.23
CA ALA A 57 -14.20 5.06 -14.04
C ALA A 57 -14.08 6.55 -13.66
N LYS A 58 -13.42 7.38 -14.45
CA LYS A 58 -13.23 8.85 -14.23
C LYS A 58 -14.48 9.66 -13.92
N ASN A 59 -15.66 9.07 -14.09
CA ASN A 59 -16.94 9.70 -13.76
C ASN A 59 -17.53 9.12 -12.47
N THR A 60 -16.72 8.50 -11.64
CA THR A 60 -17.14 7.94 -10.36
C THR A 60 -16.38 8.60 -9.21
N TYR A 61 -17.05 8.66 -8.07
CA TYR A 61 -16.49 9.24 -6.87
C TYR A 61 -16.99 8.50 -5.62
N VAL A 62 -16.22 8.64 -4.55
CA VAL A 62 -16.60 8.26 -3.19
C VAL A 62 -16.06 9.31 -2.21
N VAL A 63 -16.78 9.55 -1.12
CA VAL A 63 -16.33 10.44 -0.03
C VAL A 63 -16.25 9.63 1.25
N TYR A 64 -15.08 9.60 1.88
CA TYR A 64 -14.87 8.96 3.18
C TYR A 64 -15.32 9.93 4.28
N GLY A 65 -16.63 10.10 4.38
CA GLY A 65 -17.28 11.09 5.24
C GLY A 65 -17.15 10.80 6.73
N GLU A 66 -16.79 9.59 7.09
CA GLU A 66 -16.55 9.13 8.45
C GLU A 66 -15.26 9.69 9.09
N GLY A 67 -14.37 10.26 8.28
CA GLY A 67 -13.10 10.76 8.79
C GLY A 67 -12.22 9.63 9.37
N ILE A 68 -11.58 9.89 10.52
CA ILE A 68 -10.73 8.89 11.21
C ILE A 68 -11.53 7.77 11.87
N TYR A 69 -12.87 7.87 11.91
CA TYR A 69 -13.73 6.96 12.66
C TYR A 69 -14.04 5.68 11.87
N VAL A 70 -13.00 4.87 11.69
CA VAL A 70 -13.02 3.55 11.05
C VAL A 70 -12.73 2.48 12.09
N GLY A 71 -13.43 1.34 12.03
CA GLY A 71 -13.21 0.21 12.92
C GLY A 71 -13.33 0.59 14.40
N TYR A 72 -12.42 0.11 15.23
CA TYR A 72 -12.44 0.38 16.68
C TYR A 72 -12.35 1.88 17.01
N ARG A 73 -11.67 2.69 16.18
CA ARG A 73 -11.61 4.15 16.40
C ARG A 73 -13.00 4.77 16.40
N TYR A 74 -13.94 4.21 15.62
CA TYR A 74 -15.34 4.62 15.66
C TYR A 74 -16.07 4.07 16.88
N TYR A 75 -16.09 2.73 17.05
CA TYR A 75 -16.95 2.11 18.06
C TYR A 75 -16.55 2.48 19.49
N GLU A 76 -15.25 2.49 19.78
CA GLU A 76 -14.72 2.78 21.10
C GLU A 76 -14.84 4.27 21.45
N THR A 77 -14.65 5.17 20.46
CA THR A 77 -14.81 6.62 20.71
C THR A 77 -16.26 6.95 20.99
N ARG A 78 -17.17 6.37 20.22
CA ARG A 78 -18.60 6.59 20.44
C ARG A 78 -19.09 6.00 21.76
N TYR A 79 -18.51 4.88 22.19
CA TYR A 79 -18.78 4.31 23.52
C TYR A 79 -18.31 5.26 24.63
N GLU A 80 -17.07 5.75 24.60
CA GLU A 80 -16.58 6.73 25.56
C GLU A 80 -17.50 7.96 25.61
N ASP A 81 -17.84 8.54 24.45
CA ASP A 81 -18.69 9.71 24.37
C ASP A 81 -20.11 9.45 24.92
N THR A 82 -20.61 8.22 24.79
CA THR A 82 -21.91 7.80 25.38
C THR A 82 -21.81 7.76 26.90
N VAL A 83 -20.75 7.18 27.47
CA VAL A 83 -20.51 7.13 28.92
C VAL A 83 -20.35 8.55 29.49
N LEU A 84 -19.63 9.41 28.79
CA LEU A 84 -19.40 10.79 29.19
C LEU A 84 -20.58 11.74 28.91
N GLY A 85 -21.64 11.25 28.22
CA GLY A 85 -22.84 12.03 27.90
C GLY A 85 -22.56 13.23 26.97
N GLN A 86 -21.67 13.06 25.99
CA GLN A 86 -21.23 14.14 25.10
C GLN A 86 -21.45 13.82 23.62
N GLY A 87 -21.43 14.84 22.76
CA GLY A 87 -21.44 14.71 21.30
C GLY A 87 -22.71 14.07 20.71
N ASN A 88 -23.84 13.99 21.42
CA ASN A 88 -25.04 13.27 21.01
C ASN A 88 -24.76 11.81 20.62
N ALA A 89 -23.81 11.16 21.32
CA ALA A 89 -23.30 9.83 20.98
C ALA A 89 -24.38 8.72 21.10
N ASP A 90 -25.36 8.90 21.97
CA ASP A 90 -26.50 8.02 22.15
C ASP A 90 -27.58 8.15 21.07
N SER A 91 -27.38 9.01 20.07
CA SER A 91 -28.33 9.19 18.97
C SER A 91 -28.57 7.88 18.21
N ARG A 92 -29.74 7.77 17.56
CA ARG A 92 -30.08 6.57 16.78
C ARG A 92 -29.31 6.39 15.47
N LYS A 93 -28.55 7.38 15.04
CA LYS A 93 -27.73 7.31 13.81
C LYS A 93 -26.71 6.19 13.97
N GLY A 94 -26.55 5.34 12.97
CA GLY A 94 -25.64 4.19 13.01
C GLY A 94 -26.02 3.10 14.02
N ALA A 95 -27.18 3.17 14.68
CA ALA A 95 -27.68 2.10 15.51
C ALA A 95 -28.43 1.06 14.65
N SER A 96 -28.05 -0.20 14.73
CA SER A 96 -28.60 -1.30 13.93
C SER A 96 -30.09 -1.55 14.20
N ASP A 97 -30.58 -1.26 15.43
CA ASP A 97 -31.98 -1.41 15.83
C ASP A 97 -32.80 -0.12 15.73
N ASN A 98 -32.18 0.98 15.18
CA ASN A 98 -32.77 2.31 15.03
C ASN A 98 -33.29 2.92 16.36
N LYS A 99 -32.69 2.53 17.49
CA LYS A 99 -32.90 3.12 18.82
C LYS A 99 -31.66 3.91 19.26
N ALA A 100 -31.62 4.28 20.55
CA ALA A 100 -30.43 4.84 21.14
C ALA A 100 -29.23 3.90 20.92
N TRP A 101 -28.13 4.44 20.44
CA TRP A 101 -26.94 3.65 20.17
C TRP A 101 -26.40 3.04 21.47
N ASN A 102 -25.96 1.80 21.39
CA ASN A 102 -25.43 1.09 22.55
C ASN A 102 -24.36 0.09 22.07
N TYR A 103 -23.17 0.19 22.64
CA TYR A 103 -22.01 -0.60 22.25
C TYR A 103 -22.29 -2.10 22.19
N GLY A 104 -22.84 -2.69 23.28
CA GLY A 104 -23.09 -4.12 23.36
C GLY A 104 -24.16 -4.66 22.39
N LYS A 105 -24.86 -3.78 21.67
CA LYS A 105 -25.77 -4.16 20.58
C LYS A 105 -25.12 -4.05 19.19
N GLU A 106 -24.10 -3.25 19.09
CA GLU A 106 -23.44 -3.02 17.81
C GLU A 106 -22.18 -3.90 17.65
N VAL A 107 -21.38 -4.09 18.70
CA VAL A 107 -20.12 -4.82 18.65
C VAL A 107 -20.26 -6.23 19.23
N LEU A 108 -19.88 -7.23 18.44
CA LEU A 108 -19.82 -8.64 18.87
C LEU A 108 -18.47 -8.98 19.48
N TYR A 109 -17.38 -8.56 18.80
CA TYR A 109 -15.99 -8.72 19.27
C TYR A 109 -15.20 -7.47 18.98
N PRO A 110 -14.55 -6.85 19.97
CA PRO A 110 -13.70 -5.69 19.76
C PRO A 110 -12.41 -6.03 19.01
N PHE A 111 -11.76 -5.01 18.47
CA PHE A 111 -10.39 -5.09 17.95
C PHE A 111 -9.43 -5.60 19.05
N GLY A 112 -8.52 -6.49 18.71
CA GLY A 112 -7.57 -7.10 19.65
C GLY A 112 -8.12 -8.28 20.45
N TYR A 113 -9.43 -8.58 20.39
CA TYR A 113 -10.05 -9.68 21.12
C TYR A 113 -9.53 -11.06 20.68
N GLY A 114 -9.40 -11.97 21.62
CA GLY A 114 -9.06 -13.36 21.34
C GLY A 114 -9.35 -14.31 22.49
N LEU A 115 -9.29 -15.61 22.21
CA LEU A 115 -9.53 -16.67 23.17
C LEU A 115 -8.31 -17.54 23.35
N SER A 116 -8.11 -18.02 24.57
CA SER A 116 -7.07 -18.98 24.96
C SER A 116 -7.65 -20.08 25.81
N TYR A 117 -7.00 -21.23 25.88
CA TYR A 117 -7.33 -22.30 26.82
C TYR A 117 -6.72 -22.09 28.22
N THR A 118 -6.03 -20.97 28.41
CA THR A 118 -5.53 -20.50 29.70
C THR A 118 -5.93 -19.05 29.94
N THR A 119 -5.68 -18.56 31.15
CA THR A 119 -5.95 -17.16 31.54
C THR A 119 -4.64 -16.48 31.88
N PHE A 120 -4.58 -15.18 31.67
CA PHE A 120 -3.44 -14.34 32.02
C PHE A 120 -3.87 -13.20 32.91
N GLU A 121 -2.97 -12.73 33.75
CA GLU A 121 -3.17 -11.55 34.60
C GLU A 121 -2.03 -10.56 34.35
N TYR A 122 -2.41 -9.31 34.15
CA TYR A 122 -1.47 -8.18 34.05
C TYR A 122 -1.23 -7.54 35.41
N SER A 123 0.01 -7.21 35.69
CA SER A 123 0.40 -6.51 36.93
C SER A 123 1.63 -5.63 36.70
N ASN A 124 1.90 -4.76 37.66
CA ASN A 124 3.10 -3.90 37.66
C ASN A 124 3.28 -3.07 36.38
N PHE A 125 2.18 -2.59 35.80
CA PHE A 125 2.27 -1.68 34.66
C PHE A 125 3.04 -0.41 35.02
N LYS A 126 4.01 -0.04 34.19
CA LYS A 126 4.84 1.15 34.36
C LYS A 126 5.02 1.88 33.04
N LEU A 127 4.87 3.18 33.10
CA LEU A 127 5.22 4.12 32.03
C LEU A 127 6.36 5.01 32.53
N THR A 128 7.45 5.08 31.80
CA THR A 128 8.59 5.96 32.10
C THR A 128 8.84 6.84 30.89
N GLU A 129 8.78 8.16 31.11
CA GLU A 129 9.11 9.11 30.08
C GLU A 129 10.63 9.17 29.88
N GLU A 130 11.07 9.10 28.63
CA GLU A 130 12.42 9.31 28.16
C GLU A 130 12.47 10.50 27.18
N GLU A 131 13.63 10.85 26.67
CA GLU A 131 13.79 12.03 25.82
C GLU A 131 12.86 12.02 24.60
N ASN A 132 12.88 10.93 23.81
CA ASN A 132 12.13 10.83 22.55
C ASN A 132 11.10 9.70 22.54
N GLN A 133 10.91 9.00 23.65
CA GLN A 133 10.03 7.84 23.74
C GLN A 133 9.50 7.63 25.16
N PHE A 134 8.56 6.73 25.29
CA PHE A 134 8.14 6.16 26.55
C PHE A 134 8.63 4.71 26.65
N ALA A 135 9.27 4.36 27.75
CA ALA A 135 9.52 2.97 28.10
C ALA A 135 8.30 2.44 28.87
N VAL A 136 7.71 1.37 28.35
CA VAL A 136 6.54 0.72 28.92
C VAL A 136 6.91 -0.68 29.37
N SER A 137 6.49 -1.10 30.56
CA SER A 137 6.66 -2.47 31.03
C SER A 137 5.44 -2.96 31.79
N VAL A 138 5.15 -4.27 31.65
CA VAL A 138 4.06 -4.94 32.36
C VAL A 138 4.45 -6.40 32.61
N ASP A 139 4.09 -6.91 33.78
CA ASP A 139 4.24 -8.33 34.10
C ASP A 139 2.99 -9.09 33.67
N VAL A 140 3.20 -10.17 32.90
CA VAL A 140 2.15 -11.08 32.42
C VAL A 140 2.34 -12.44 33.09
N THR A 141 1.36 -12.87 33.88
CA THR A 141 1.37 -14.16 34.58
C THR A 141 0.33 -15.09 33.97
N ASN A 142 0.74 -16.31 33.61
CA ASN A 142 -0.21 -17.37 33.25
C ASN A 142 -0.88 -17.90 34.52
N THR A 143 -2.12 -17.51 34.77
CA THR A 143 -2.91 -17.89 35.94
C THR A 143 -3.77 -19.14 35.73
N GLY A 144 -3.83 -19.65 34.48
CA GLY A 144 -4.61 -20.83 34.14
C GLY A 144 -3.82 -22.15 34.27
N ALA A 145 -4.40 -23.23 33.75
CA ALA A 145 -3.88 -24.60 33.90
C ALA A 145 -3.12 -25.12 32.66
N VAL A 146 -3.05 -24.34 31.57
CA VAL A 146 -2.48 -24.75 30.29
C VAL A 146 -1.37 -23.77 29.90
N ALA A 147 -0.29 -24.25 29.31
CA ALA A 147 0.74 -23.37 28.75
C ALA A 147 0.16 -22.51 27.60
N GLY A 148 0.54 -21.24 27.57
CA GLY A 148 0.04 -20.31 26.56
C GLY A 148 0.95 -19.12 26.32
N LYS A 149 0.67 -18.39 25.25
CA LYS A 149 1.29 -17.09 24.93
C LYS A 149 0.22 -16.01 25.00
N GLU A 150 0.61 -14.83 25.47
CA GLU A 150 -0.26 -13.65 25.52
C GLU A 150 0.23 -12.56 24.55
N VAL A 151 -0.72 -11.75 24.04
CA VAL A 151 -0.43 -10.55 23.25
C VAL A 151 -0.68 -9.33 24.13
N VAL A 152 0.37 -8.67 24.52
CA VAL A 152 0.32 -7.39 25.23
C VAL A 152 0.03 -6.28 24.22
N GLN A 153 -1.03 -5.52 24.44
CA GLN A 153 -1.47 -4.41 23.59
C GLN A 153 -1.40 -3.12 24.39
N ILE A 154 -0.68 -2.12 23.89
CA ILE A 154 -0.57 -0.80 24.51
C ILE A 154 -1.36 0.19 23.69
N TYR A 155 -2.29 0.85 24.34
CA TYR A 155 -3.11 1.90 23.76
C TYR A 155 -2.83 3.23 24.43
N PHE A 156 -3.00 4.31 23.70
CA PHE A 156 -3.01 5.65 24.27
C PHE A 156 -4.30 6.39 23.93
N GLN A 157 -4.59 7.40 24.71
CA GLN A 157 -5.65 8.37 24.47
C GLN A 157 -5.06 9.77 24.49
N SER A 158 -5.26 10.51 23.41
CA SER A 158 -4.97 11.95 23.34
C SER A 158 -6.06 12.77 24.05
N PRO A 159 -5.73 13.96 24.59
CA PRO A 159 -6.75 14.92 24.98
C PRO A 159 -7.55 15.38 23.75
N TYR A 160 -8.86 15.58 23.89
CA TYR A 160 -9.71 16.22 22.88
C TYR A 160 -10.11 17.60 23.36
N THR A 161 -9.42 18.61 22.89
CA THR A 161 -9.39 19.96 23.44
C THR A 161 -10.38 20.92 22.72
N ASP A 162 -10.52 22.13 23.24
CA ASP A 162 -11.27 23.18 22.54
C ASP A 162 -10.56 23.64 21.26
N TYR A 163 -9.22 23.50 21.21
CA TYR A 163 -8.44 23.71 19.99
C TYR A 163 -8.86 22.71 18.91
N ASP A 164 -8.92 21.43 19.25
CA ASP A 164 -9.29 20.36 18.35
C ASP A 164 -10.69 20.59 17.76
N LYS A 165 -11.66 20.92 18.61
CA LYS A 165 -13.04 21.24 18.18
C LYS A 165 -13.09 22.45 17.28
N GLN A 166 -12.29 23.48 17.55
CA GLN A 166 -12.23 24.69 16.74
C GLN A 166 -11.63 24.44 15.36
N TYR A 167 -10.57 23.62 15.28
CA TYR A 167 -9.82 23.40 14.06
C TYR A 167 -10.09 22.02 13.41
N LEU A 168 -11.11 21.30 13.92
CA LEU A 168 -11.55 20.01 13.42
C LEU A 168 -10.41 18.98 13.32
N VAL A 169 -9.59 18.93 14.39
CA VAL A 169 -8.60 17.87 14.60
C VAL A 169 -9.27 16.75 15.37
N GLU A 170 -9.67 15.70 14.68
CA GLU A 170 -10.41 14.60 15.31
C GLU A 170 -9.48 13.64 16.05
N LYS A 171 -9.94 13.08 17.17
CA LYS A 171 -9.20 12.17 18.04
C LYS A 171 -10.03 10.95 18.38
N ALA A 172 -9.45 9.77 18.25
CA ALA A 172 -10.07 8.56 18.77
C ALA A 172 -9.94 8.48 20.31
N SER A 173 -10.84 7.72 20.96
CA SER A 173 -10.75 7.49 22.40
C SER A 173 -9.55 6.64 22.80
N VAL A 174 -9.15 5.72 21.92
CA VAL A 174 -7.95 4.90 22.06
C VAL A 174 -7.32 4.65 20.71
N GLU A 175 -5.99 4.57 20.69
CA GLU A 175 -5.19 4.24 19.51
C GLU A 175 -4.09 3.27 19.91
N LEU A 176 -3.89 2.21 19.14
CA LEU A 176 -2.82 1.24 19.35
C LEU A 176 -1.47 1.92 19.07
N CYS A 177 -0.54 1.87 20.05
CA CYS A 177 0.80 2.46 19.90
C CYS A 177 1.94 1.48 20.21
N GLY A 178 1.62 0.26 20.59
CA GLY A 178 2.62 -0.77 20.87
C GLY A 178 2.00 -2.13 21.09
N PHE A 179 2.69 -3.17 20.69
CA PHE A 179 2.31 -4.53 21.00
C PHE A 179 3.53 -5.46 21.10
N GLY A 180 3.37 -6.51 21.90
CA GLY A 180 4.39 -7.54 22.04
C GLY A 180 3.77 -8.89 22.40
N LYS A 181 4.50 -9.97 22.17
CA LYS A 181 4.02 -11.32 22.45
C LYS A 181 4.93 -12.02 23.43
N THR A 182 4.35 -12.61 24.50
CA THR A 182 5.16 -13.36 25.47
C THR A 182 5.79 -14.59 24.83
N ARG A 183 6.86 -15.09 25.44
CA ARG A 183 7.26 -16.49 25.26
C ARG A 183 6.11 -17.43 25.65
N LEU A 184 6.28 -18.73 25.44
CA LEU A 184 5.34 -19.71 25.99
C LEU A 184 5.48 -19.75 27.52
N LEU A 185 4.44 -19.34 28.23
CA LEU A 185 4.37 -19.36 29.70
C LEU A 185 3.68 -20.62 30.18
N LEU A 186 4.36 -21.36 31.07
CA LEU A 186 3.77 -22.48 31.80
C LEU A 186 2.81 -21.95 32.90
N PRO A 187 1.88 -22.75 33.42
CA PRO A 187 1.04 -22.36 34.54
C PRO A 187 1.84 -21.80 35.73
N GLY A 188 1.50 -20.61 36.17
CA GLY A 188 2.17 -19.88 37.25
C GLY A 188 3.44 -19.11 36.84
N GLU A 189 3.91 -19.24 35.61
CA GLU A 189 5.03 -18.43 35.14
C GLU A 189 4.64 -17.01 34.80
N THR A 190 5.58 -16.09 35.09
CA THR A 190 5.48 -14.66 34.80
C THR A 190 6.59 -14.23 33.83
N GLU A 191 6.29 -13.33 32.94
CA GLU A 191 7.25 -12.62 32.10
C GLU A 191 6.97 -11.12 32.16
N THR A 192 8.05 -10.33 32.28
CA THR A 192 7.94 -8.88 32.09
C THR A 192 8.11 -8.57 30.61
N VAL A 193 7.06 -8.06 29.98
CA VAL A 193 7.10 -7.55 28.61
C VAL A 193 7.47 -6.07 28.67
N ALA A 194 8.50 -5.68 27.94
CA ALA A 194 8.97 -4.30 27.83
C ALA A 194 8.87 -3.83 26.37
N LEU A 195 8.30 -2.67 26.18
CA LEU A 195 8.08 -2.04 24.88
C LEU A 195 8.51 -0.57 24.93
N THR A 196 8.78 -0.02 23.76
CA THR A 196 9.02 1.43 23.60
C THR A 196 7.94 2.02 22.71
N VAL A 197 7.43 3.19 23.08
CA VAL A 197 6.47 3.97 22.31
C VAL A 197 7.14 5.31 21.98
N PRO A 198 7.47 5.58 20.72
CA PRO A 198 8.01 6.89 20.33
C PRO A 198 7.04 8.03 20.69
N LYS A 199 7.54 9.18 21.13
CA LYS A 199 6.69 10.35 21.38
C LYS A 199 5.98 10.85 20.12
N GLU A 200 6.54 10.55 18.96
CA GLU A 200 5.94 10.82 17.65
C GLU A 200 4.57 10.15 17.45
N GLU A 201 4.30 9.02 18.11
CA GLU A 201 3.00 8.35 18.05
C GLU A 201 1.85 9.17 18.68
N LEU A 202 2.16 10.18 19.49
CA LEU A 202 1.15 11.07 20.11
C LEU A 202 0.68 12.19 19.20
N ARG A 203 1.29 12.34 18.03
CA ARG A 203 0.99 13.41 17.08
C ARG A 203 -0.39 13.24 16.45
N ALA A 204 -1.02 14.37 16.12
CA ALA A 204 -2.20 14.42 15.26
C ALA A 204 -2.03 15.50 14.21
N TYR A 205 -2.65 15.31 13.04
CA TYR A 205 -2.48 16.22 11.92
C TYR A 205 -3.52 17.35 11.92
N ASP A 206 -3.08 18.57 12.16
CA ASP A 206 -3.92 19.76 12.05
C ASP A 206 -3.83 20.36 10.64
N ARG A 207 -4.80 20.03 9.80
CA ARG A 207 -4.89 20.50 8.42
C ARG A 207 -5.36 21.96 8.26
N ILE A 208 -5.89 22.58 9.32
CA ILE A 208 -6.55 23.91 9.23
C ILE A 208 -5.65 25.03 9.74
N ASN A 209 -5.17 24.93 10.97
CA ASN A 209 -4.45 26.00 11.64
C ASN A 209 -2.93 25.83 11.58
N ALA A 210 -2.39 24.76 12.19
CA ALA A 210 -0.95 24.51 12.16
C ALA A 210 -0.46 24.02 10.79
N ARG A 211 -1.30 23.34 10.04
CA ARG A 211 -1.04 22.74 8.71
C ARG A 211 0.13 21.76 8.74
N THR A 212 0.25 21.04 9.85
CA THR A 212 1.30 20.06 10.14
C THR A 212 0.86 19.19 11.31
N TYR A 213 1.72 18.23 11.72
CA TYR A 213 1.49 17.46 12.94
C TYR A 213 1.70 18.32 14.20
N ILE A 214 0.81 18.12 15.17
CA ILE A 214 0.83 18.75 16.49
C ILE A 214 0.80 17.70 17.60
N VAL A 215 1.27 18.08 18.80
CA VAL A 215 1.01 17.35 20.04
C VAL A 215 0.28 18.29 21.00
N ASP A 216 -0.96 17.94 21.34
CA ASP A 216 -1.84 18.81 22.12
C ASP A 216 -1.39 18.97 23.55
N ALA A 217 -1.67 20.14 24.13
CA ALA A 217 -1.57 20.33 25.56
C ALA A 217 -2.68 19.59 26.29
N GLY A 218 -2.32 18.84 27.33
CA GLY A 218 -3.30 18.12 28.14
C GLY A 218 -2.77 16.79 28.65
N THR A 219 -3.69 15.98 29.18
CA THR A 219 -3.37 14.67 29.75
C THR A 219 -3.56 13.59 28.72
N TYR A 220 -2.48 12.87 28.43
CA TYR A 220 -2.46 11.63 27.67
C TYR A 220 -2.56 10.45 28.64
N TYR A 221 -3.36 9.47 28.32
CA TYR A 221 -3.46 8.22 29.07
C TYR A 221 -2.85 7.09 28.26
N PHE A 222 -2.05 6.25 28.91
CA PHE A 222 -1.53 5.01 28.35
C PHE A 222 -2.09 3.85 29.14
N THR A 223 -2.54 2.82 28.45
CA THR A 223 -3.05 1.63 29.10
C THR A 223 -2.60 0.36 28.43
N VAL A 224 -2.43 -0.71 29.20
CA VAL A 224 -2.29 -2.07 28.71
C VAL A 224 -3.63 -2.79 28.83
N ALA A 225 -4.04 -3.50 27.80
CA ALA A 225 -5.33 -4.18 27.77
C ALA A 225 -5.29 -5.41 26.85
N ASP A 226 -6.30 -6.29 26.98
CA ASP A 226 -6.48 -7.47 26.14
C ASP A 226 -7.06 -7.13 24.76
N ASN A 227 -7.72 -5.98 24.65
CA ASN A 227 -8.39 -5.48 23.43
C ASN A 227 -8.69 -3.97 23.59
N ALA A 228 -9.18 -3.35 22.52
CA ALA A 228 -9.46 -1.90 22.48
C ALA A 228 -10.58 -1.49 23.44
N HIS A 229 -11.60 -2.33 23.67
CA HIS A 229 -12.71 -2.02 24.56
C HIS A 229 -12.28 -2.03 26.01
N ASP A 230 -11.49 -3.02 26.44
CA ASP A 230 -10.90 -3.03 27.78
C ASP A 230 -9.99 -1.83 27.99
N ALA A 231 -9.27 -1.38 26.94
CA ALA A 231 -8.45 -0.19 26.99
C ALA A 231 -9.27 1.08 27.32
N VAL A 232 -10.42 1.27 26.65
CA VAL A 232 -11.33 2.40 26.95
C VAL A 232 -11.88 2.30 28.37
N ASN A 233 -12.33 1.12 28.79
CA ASN A 233 -12.83 0.92 30.16
C ASN A 233 -11.76 1.17 31.22
N ASN A 234 -10.51 0.75 31.00
CA ASN A 234 -9.39 1.06 31.91
C ASN A 234 -9.15 2.56 32.04
N ILE A 235 -9.17 3.30 30.92
CA ILE A 235 -8.99 4.75 30.91
C ILE A 235 -10.18 5.46 31.58
N LEU A 236 -11.42 5.05 31.29
CA LEU A 236 -12.61 5.60 31.94
C LEU A 236 -12.57 5.37 33.46
N ALA A 237 -12.17 4.19 33.91
CA ALA A 237 -11.97 3.90 35.33
C ALA A 237 -10.87 4.78 35.95
N ALA A 238 -9.76 5.02 35.23
CA ALA A 238 -8.70 5.95 35.68
C ALA A 238 -9.17 7.42 35.74
N LYS A 239 -10.15 7.80 34.93
CA LYS A 239 -10.84 9.10 34.99
C LYS A 239 -11.90 9.17 36.09
N GLY A 240 -12.18 8.06 36.79
CA GLY A 240 -13.15 7.97 37.90
C GLY A 240 -14.56 7.62 37.47
N CYS A 241 -14.80 7.23 36.22
CA CYS A 241 -16.09 6.70 35.75
C CYS A 241 -16.34 5.29 36.29
N THR A 242 -17.61 4.90 36.38
CA THR A 242 -18.06 3.63 36.94
C THR A 242 -19.21 3.04 36.11
N ILE A 243 -19.66 1.86 36.46
CA ILE A 243 -20.88 1.23 35.88
C ILE A 243 -22.13 2.13 36.06
N GLU A 244 -22.18 2.94 37.14
CA GLU A 244 -23.32 3.85 37.37
C GLU A 244 -23.33 5.02 36.36
N ASP A 245 -22.17 5.34 35.77
CA ASP A 245 -21.99 6.36 34.71
C ASP A 245 -22.30 5.79 33.30
N GLY A 246 -22.60 4.48 33.22
CA GLY A 246 -22.94 3.82 31.96
C GLY A 246 -21.87 2.94 31.35
N MET A 247 -20.73 2.72 32.06
CA MET A 247 -19.75 1.72 31.66
C MET A 247 -20.37 0.32 31.67
N ASP A 248 -20.04 -0.53 30.73
CA ASP A 248 -20.45 -1.91 30.64
C ASP A 248 -19.50 -2.89 31.35
N ASP A 249 -18.28 -2.46 31.63
CA ASP A 249 -17.29 -3.13 32.48
C ASP A 249 -16.63 -2.12 33.44
N ALA A 250 -16.19 -2.59 34.62
CA ALA A 250 -15.58 -1.75 35.64
C ALA A 250 -14.21 -1.21 35.24
N GLY A 251 -13.55 -1.81 34.27
CA GLY A 251 -12.18 -1.50 33.87
C GLY A 251 -11.15 -1.76 34.99
N ASN A 252 -9.89 -1.51 34.69
CA ASN A 252 -8.78 -1.64 35.63
C ASN A 252 -7.89 -0.40 35.59
N ALA A 253 -8.19 0.59 36.44
CA ALA A 253 -7.41 1.84 36.54
C ALA A 253 -5.92 1.60 36.85
N ALA A 254 -5.54 0.47 37.49
CA ALA A 254 -4.16 0.15 37.79
C ALA A 254 -3.32 -0.18 36.55
N MET A 255 -3.97 -0.50 35.43
CA MET A 255 -3.35 -0.75 34.13
C MET A 255 -3.26 0.52 33.28
N THR A 256 -3.49 1.70 33.85
CA THR A 256 -3.43 2.99 33.17
C THR A 256 -2.43 3.91 33.87
N ALA A 257 -1.62 4.60 33.07
CA ALA A 257 -0.74 5.68 33.50
C ALA A 257 -1.00 6.93 32.67
N SER A 258 -0.63 8.10 33.19
CA SER A 258 -0.83 9.37 32.49
C SER A 258 0.48 10.12 32.26
N TYR A 259 0.53 10.85 31.16
CA TYR A 259 1.54 11.83 30.81
C TYR A 259 0.87 13.18 30.57
N VAL A 260 1.49 14.27 30.98
CA VAL A 260 0.95 15.62 30.81
C VAL A 260 1.84 16.43 29.88
N GLN A 261 1.35 16.69 28.68
CA GLN A 261 1.93 17.67 27.77
C GLN A 261 1.53 19.07 28.23
N GLN A 262 2.51 19.91 28.57
CA GLN A 262 2.23 21.19 29.19
C GLN A 262 1.68 22.25 28.26
N GLU A 263 2.17 22.25 27.01
CA GLU A 263 1.84 23.25 25.99
C GLU A 263 1.58 22.57 24.66
N LEU A 264 0.75 23.19 23.81
CA LEU A 264 0.56 22.76 22.43
C LEU A 264 1.88 22.84 21.68
N ASP A 265 2.36 21.72 21.17
CA ASP A 265 3.57 21.64 20.35
C ASP A 265 3.21 21.53 18.87
N THR A 266 3.53 22.56 18.11
CA THR A 266 3.34 22.64 16.65
C THR A 266 4.67 22.58 15.88
N THR A 267 5.75 22.18 16.53
CA THR A 267 7.11 22.29 15.99
C THR A 267 7.87 20.98 15.96
N THR A 268 7.81 20.17 17.01
CA THR A 268 8.61 18.93 17.10
C THR A 268 8.25 17.95 16.02
N CYS A 269 6.95 17.71 15.78
CA CYS A 269 6.47 16.79 14.73
C CYS A 269 6.19 17.50 13.39
N ALA A 270 6.50 18.80 13.27
CA ALA A 270 6.40 19.55 12.02
C ALA A 270 7.57 19.29 11.05
N VAL A 271 8.54 18.48 11.47
CA VAL A 271 9.69 18.07 10.68
C VAL A 271 9.83 16.56 10.81
N ASP A 272 10.00 15.89 9.69
CA ASP A 272 10.23 14.45 9.68
C ASP A 272 11.58 14.12 10.36
N SER A 273 11.56 13.18 11.31
CA SER A 273 12.72 12.88 12.16
C SER A 273 13.86 12.17 11.39
N ALA A 274 13.54 11.46 10.30
CA ALA A 274 14.53 10.73 9.49
C ALA A 274 15.18 11.60 8.41
N THR A 275 14.39 12.44 7.74
CA THR A 275 14.86 13.24 6.59
C THR A 275 15.19 14.69 6.92
N GLY A 276 14.61 15.22 8.01
CA GLY A 276 14.69 16.65 8.33
C GLY A 276 13.80 17.53 7.44
N THR A 277 12.91 16.93 6.63
CA THR A 277 11.99 17.64 5.73
C THR A 277 10.84 18.23 6.55
N ALA A 278 10.49 19.49 6.27
CA ALA A 278 9.33 20.12 6.88
C ALA A 278 8.03 19.47 6.36
N ILE A 279 7.12 19.15 7.27
CA ILE A 279 5.82 18.56 6.97
C ILE A 279 4.78 19.68 6.92
N SER A 280 4.06 19.77 5.82
CA SER A 280 2.99 20.74 5.61
C SER A 280 1.86 20.14 4.78
N ASN A 281 0.70 20.83 4.73
CA ASN A 281 -0.40 20.36 3.87
C ASN A 281 0.05 20.19 2.42
N GLN A 282 -0.21 19.00 1.90
CA GLN A 282 0.00 18.65 0.50
C GLN A 282 -1.32 18.33 -0.20
N PHE A 283 -2.36 17.95 0.55
CA PHE A 283 -3.57 17.34 -0.01
C PHE A 283 -4.85 18.14 0.30
N ASP A 284 -4.82 19.47 0.27
CA ASP A 284 -6.04 20.29 0.47
C ASP A 284 -7.18 19.86 -0.48
N TYR A 285 -6.85 19.49 -1.74
CA TYR A 285 -7.78 19.02 -2.76
C TYR A 285 -8.29 17.58 -2.53
N SER A 286 -7.73 16.84 -1.59
CA SER A 286 -8.26 15.52 -1.22
C SER A 286 -9.60 15.64 -0.51
N SER A 287 -9.86 16.77 0.13
CA SER A 287 -11.08 16.98 0.90
C SER A 287 -12.25 17.47 0.02
N MET A 288 -13.44 16.88 0.22
CA MET A 288 -14.66 17.39 -0.42
C MET A 288 -14.94 18.85 -0.04
N THR A 289 -14.50 19.34 1.13
CA THR A 289 -14.66 20.75 1.53
C THR A 289 -13.89 21.74 0.67
N TYR A 290 -12.87 21.29 -0.07
CA TYR A 290 -12.17 22.10 -1.07
C TYR A 290 -13.06 22.46 -2.25
N TYR A 291 -13.94 21.53 -2.66
CA TYR A 291 -14.86 21.69 -3.78
C TYR A 291 -16.26 22.14 -3.36
N ASP A 292 -16.69 21.79 -2.15
CA ASP A 292 -17.96 22.22 -1.55
C ASP A 292 -17.75 22.55 -0.05
N SER A 293 -17.57 23.82 0.24
CA SER A 293 -17.33 24.32 1.61
C SER A 293 -18.47 24.06 2.60
N LYS A 294 -19.61 23.54 2.13
CA LYS A 294 -20.76 23.18 2.98
C LYS A 294 -20.74 21.72 3.41
N TYR A 295 -19.86 20.92 2.82
CA TYR A 295 -19.75 19.52 3.22
C TYR A 295 -19.20 19.41 4.65
N VAL A 296 -19.78 18.50 5.43
CA VAL A 296 -19.37 18.27 6.81
C VAL A 296 -18.96 16.81 6.94
N TYR A 297 -17.76 16.58 7.46
CA TYR A 297 -17.29 15.26 7.86
C TYR A 297 -17.76 14.90 9.26
N LEU A 298 -17.80 13.64 9.60
CA LEU A 298 -18.15 13.17 10.95
C LEU A 298 -17.20 13.76 11.98
N THR A 299 -17.76 14.25 13.08
CA THR A 299 -17.00 14.70 14.26
C THR A 299 -17.61 14.13 15.54
N ARG A 300 -16.75 13.73 16.49
CA ARG A 300 -17.19 13.30 17.83
C ARG A 300 -17.88 14.42 18.64
N SER A 301 -17.72 15.65 18.22
CA SER A 301 -18.43 16.78 18.86
C SER A 301 -19.95 16.73 18.63
N ASP A 302 -20.43 16.06 17.54
CA ASP A 302 -21.85 15.92 17.24
C ASP A 302 -22.13 14.73 16.31
N TRP A 303 -22.16 13.52 16.88
CA TRP A 303 -22.44 12.27 16.17
C TRP A 303 -23.79 12.26 15.42
N ASP A 304 -24.78 13.02 15.88
CA ASP A 304 -26.10 13.08 15.23
C ASP A 304 -26.10 14.03 14.05
N GLY A 305 -25.65 15.26 14.25
CA GLY A 305 -25.69 16.34 13.26
C GLY A 305 -24.70 16.19 12.12
N THR A 306 -23.60 15.47 12.35
CA THR A 306 -22.53 15.26 11.36
C THR A 306 -22.47 13.82 10.83
N TRP A 307 -23.44 12.96 11.17
CA TRP A 307 -23.48 11.59 10.67
C TRP A 307 -23.41 11.55 9.14
N PRO A 308 -22.48 10.81 8.54
CA PRO A 308 -22.24 10.85 7.12
C PRO A 308 -23.44 10.37 6.31
N SER A 309 -23.56 10.90 5.13
CA SER A 309 -24.50 10.43 4.12
C SER A 309 -23.83 10.48 2.76
N PHE A 310 -24.29 9.69 1.82
CA PHE A 310 -23.70 9.69 0.49
C PHE A 310 -23.79 11.09 -0.13
N TYR A 311 -22.65 11.64 -0.60
CA TYR A 311 -22.58 12.99 -1.16
C TYR A 311 -23.37 13.10 -2.47
N GLY A 312 -24.10 14.21 -2.64
CA GLY A 312 -24.88 14.51 -3.84
C GLY A 312 -26.35 14.09 -3.75
N LYS A 313 -26.91 13.63 -4.85
CA LYS A 313 -28.34 13.28 -4.96
C LYS A 313 -28.48 11.76 -5.05
N THR A 314 -29.42 11.22 -4.31
CA THR A 314 -29.80 9.81 -4.40
C THR A 314 -31.17 9.69 -5.08
N ASP A 315 -31.26 8.94 -6.17
CA ASP A 315 -32.52 8.68 -6.86
C ASP A 315 -33.34 7.57 -6.16
N LYS A 316 -34.56 7.36 -6.62
CA LYS A 316 -35.48 6.35 -6.03
C LYS A 316 -34.98 4.89 -6.15
N LYS A 317 -33.90 4.67 -6.94
CA LYS A 317 -33.26 3.36 -7.13
C LYS A 317 -31.96 3.21 -6.36
N GLY A 318 -31.66 4.19 -5.48
CA GLY A 318 -30.40 4.21 -4.72
C GLY A 318 -29.18 4.63 -5.52
N LYS A 319 -29.35 5.16 -6.73
CA LYS A 319 -28.20 5.65 -7.54
C LYS A 319 -27.78 7.04 -7.06
N HIS A 320 -26.51 7.19 -6.74
CA HIS A 320 -25.91 8.43 -6.30
C HIS A 320 -25.32 9.21 -7.47
N THR A 321 -25.54 10.53 -7.49
CA THR A 321 -24.99 11.43 -8.51
C THR A 321 -24.63 12.78 -7.91
N MET A 322 -23.56 13.39 -8.44
CA MET A 322 -23.22 14.79 -8.17
C MET A 322 -22.97 15.55 -9.46
N LYS A 323 -23.07 16.88 -9.40
CA LYS A 323 -22.57 17.77 -10.43
C LYS A 323 -21.24 18.34 -9.94
N ALA A 324 -20.16 18.01 -10.60
CA ALA A 324 -18.82 18.50 -10.26
C ALA A 324 -18.70 20.00 -10.60
N SER A 325 -17.90 20.72 -9.81
CA SER A 325 -17.41 22.06 -10.15
C SER A 325 -16.44 22.00 -11.34
N ASP A 326 -16.21 23.16 -11.97
CA ASP A 326 -15.23 23.23 -13.07
C ASP A 326 -13.82 22.85 -12.58
N GLN A 327 -13.45 23.23 -11.35
CA GLN A 327 -12.18 22.86 -10.75
C GLN A 327 -12.05 21.33 -10.59
N LEU A 328 -13.06 20.65 -10.03
CA LEU A 328 -13.02 19.21 -9.89
C LEU A 328 -12.94 18.47 -11.24
N LEU A 329 -13.62 19.01 -12.27
CA LEU A 329 -13.51 18.45 -13.62
C LEU A 329 -12.11 18.62 -14.18
N GLN A 330 -11.49 19.78 -13.97
CA GLN A 330 -10.12 20.05 -14.37
C GLN A 330 -9.17 19.07 -13.66
N ASP A 331 -9.20 18.99 -12.33
CA ASP A 331 -8.31 18.14 -11.54
C ASP A 331 -8.43 16.66 -11.94
N SER A 332 -9.66 16.19 -12.23
CA SER A 332 -9.92 14.76 -12.44
C SER A 332 -9.82 14.29 -13.91
N GLN A 333 -9.85 15.18 -14.88
CA GLN A 333 -10.06 14.81 -16.28
C GLN A 333 -9.03 15.38 -17.25
N GLU A 334 -8.18 16.28 -16.80
CA GLU A 334 -7.14 16.88 -17.62
C GLU A 334 -5.76 16.27 -17.33
N ASN A 335 -4.92 16.24 -18.35
CA ASN A 335 -3.50 15.95 -18.20
C ASN A 335 -2.80 17.26 -17.83
N HIS A 336 -2.22 17.32 -16.64
CA HIS A 336 -1.54 18.51 -16.10
C HIS A 336 -0.04 18.57 -16.44
N TYR A 337 0.45 17.70 -17.32
CA TYR A 337 1.82 17.76 -17.79
C TYR A 337 2.12 19.15 -18.39
N ALA A 338 3.27 19.71 -18.04
CA ALA A 338 3.79 20.95 -18.60
C ALA A 338 5.29 20.91 -18.76
N ASP A 339 5.78 21.40 -19.92
CA ASP A 339 7.23 21.53 -20.13
C ASP A 339 7.82 22.59 -19.19
N ASP A 340 8.96 22.26 -18.56
CA ASP A 340 9.81 23.24 -17.90
C ASP A 340 10.61 24.03 -18.95
N PRO A 341 10.34 25.33 -19.12
CA PRO A 341 11.04 26.15 -20.10
C PRO A 341 12.55 26.34 -19.81
N ASN A 342 13.00 25.98 -18.59
CA ASN A 342 14.39 26.06 -18.17
C ASN A 342 15.10 24.69 -18.22
N ALA A 343 14.40 23.63 -18.57
CA ALA A 343 14.97 22.29 -18.63
C ALA A 343 16.13 22.25 -19.65
N VAL A 344 17.26 21.71 -19.21
CA VAL A 344 18.43 21.51 -20.07
C VAL A 344 18.50 20.04 -20.46
N MET A 345 18.69 19.78 -21.75
CA MET A 345 18.83 18.43 -22.27
C MET A 345 20.03 17.73 -21.64
N PRO A 346 19.85 16.61 -20.93
CA PRO A 346 20.97 15.90 -20.31
C PRO A 346 21.77 15.09 -21.33
N THR A 347 22.96 14.65 -20.95
CA THR A 347 23.75 13.73 -21.76
C THR A 347 23.11 12.36 -21.81
N THR A 348 23.00 11.77 -23.00
CA THR A 348 22.50 10.41 -23.24
C THR A 348 23.38 9.68 -24.26
N GLY A 349 23.42 8.35 -24.23
CA GLY A 349 24.11 7.53 -25.23
C GLY A 349 25.62 7.76 -25.32
N SER A 350 26.30 8.11 -24.23
CA SER A 350 27.70 8.51 -24.22
C SER A 350 28.68 7.42 -24.65
N GLY A 351 28.31 6.16 -24.70
CA GLY A 351 29.16 5.04 -25.10
C GLY A 351 30.35 4.77 -24.15
N LYS A 352 30.38 5.31 -22.94
CA LYS A 352 31.49 5.15 -21.97
C LYS A 352 31.69 3.69 -21.51
N GLY A 353 30.69 2.79 -21.73
CA GLY A 353 30.78 1.37 -21.40
C GLY A 353 30.82 1.05 -19.90
N ILE A 354 30.28 1.94 -19.07
CA ILE A 354 30.22 1.77 -17.62
C ILE A 354 29.18 0.65 -17.30
N LYS A 355 29.53 -0.27 -16.42
CA LYS A 355 28.66 -1.38 -16.05
C LYS A 355 27.87 -1.04 -14.80
N LEU A 356 26.57 -1.34 -14.79
CA LEU A 356 25.67 -1.06 -13.66
C LEU A 356 26.20 -1.66 -12.33
N ILE A 357 26.82 -2.85 -12.37
CA ILE A 357 27.34 -3.54 -11.17
C ILE A 357 28.36 -2.70 -10.37
N THR A 358 29.04 -1.72 -11.01
CA THR A 358 29.98 -0.82 -10.31
C THR A 358 29.29 0.12 -9.32
N MET A 359 27.98 0.22 -9.38
CA MET A 359 27.15 1.05 -8.49
C MET A 359 26.61 0.29 -7.29
N ARG A 360 26.81 -1.04 -7.21
CA ARG A 360 26.30 -1.85 -6.11
C ARG A 360 26.86 -1.36 -4.77
N GLY A 361 25.96 -1.08 -3.81
CA GLY A 361 26.30 -0.59 -2.47
C GLY A 361 26.70 0.89 -2.40
N LYS A 362 26.62 1.63 -3.49
CA LYS A 362 26.81 3.08 -3.48
C LYS A 362 25.52 3.77 -3.02
N ALA A 363 25.69 4.92 -2.37
CA ALA A 363 24.54 5.76 -1.96
C ALA A 363 23.73 6.21 -3.19
N TYR A 364 22.46 6.49 -2.96
CA TYR A 364 21.55 6.95 -4.03
C TYR A 364 22.03 8.25 -4.67
N ASP A 365 22.60 9.16 -3.91
CA ASP A 365 23.11 10.47 -4.33
C ASP A 365 24.60 10.47 -4.70
N ASP A 366 25.26 9.28 -4.83
CA ASP A 366 26.64 9.19 -5.27
C ASP A 366 26.79 9.79 -6.70
N PRO A 367 27.65 10.81 -6.91
CA PRO A 367 27.77 11.49 -8.20
C PRO A 367 28.23 10.57 -9.35
N ALA A 368 28.71 9.36 -9.07
CA ALA A 368 29.03 8.37 -10.09
C ALA A 368 27.80 7.88 -10.87
N TRP A 369 26.59 8.01 -10.32
CA TRP A 369 25.36 7.69 -11.02
C TRP A 369 25.18 8.46 -12.31
N GLU A 370 25.57 9.75 -12.35
CA GLU A 370 25.49 10.56 -13.55
C GLU A 370 26.22 9.94 -14.74
N ASN A 371 27.39 9.32 -14.49
CA ASN A 371 28.15 8.67 -15.55
C ASN A 371 27.47 7.39 -16.08
N VAL A 372 26.75 6.65 -15.24
CA VAL A 372 25.97 5.47 -15.66
C VAL A 372 24.77 5.90 -16.48
N LEU A 373 24.03 6.90 -15.98
CA LEU A 373 22.86 7.46 -16.65
C LEU A 373 23.21 8.09 -18.01
N ASP A 374 24.38 8.71 -18.14
CA ASP A 374 24.92 9.22 -19.44
C ASP A 374 25.07 8.12 -20.50
N CYS A 375 25.27 6.86 -20.08
CA CYS A 375 25.39 5.74 -21.02
C CYS A 375 24.07 5.32 -21.67
N LEU A 376 22.93 5.63 -21.04
CA LEU A 376 21.62 5.22 -21.51
C LEU A 376 21.19 6.07 -22.71
N THR A 377 20.59 5.43 -23.70
CA THR A 377 19.88 6.14 -24.76
C THR A 377 18.46 6.49 -24.31
N VAL A 378 17.85 7.51 -24.91
CA VAL A 378 16.44 7.87 -24.62
C VAL A 378 15.52 6.69 -24.91
N GLU A 379 15.76 5.94 -26.00
CA GLU A 379 14.98 4.74 -26.34
C GLU A 379 15.11 3.64 -25.28
N GLU A 380 16.32 3.38 -24.74
CA GLU A 380 16.52 2.41 -23.66
C GLU A 380 15.75 2.82 -22.40
N MET A 381 15.84 4.09 -21.98
CA MET A 381 15.11 4.62 -20.82
C MET A 381 13.60 4.52 -21.02
N MET A 382 13.09 4.95 -22.19
CA MET A 382 11.67 4.92 -22.50
C MET A 382 11.12 3.49 -22.53
N ASN A 383 11.85 2.53 -23.11
CA ASN A 383 11.44 1.14 -23.13
C ASN A 383 11.50 0.49 -21.76
N MET A 384 12.45 0.86 -20.90
CA MET A 384 12.50 0.38 -19.51
C MET A 384 11.29 0.85 -18.72
N VAL A 385 10.95 2.14 -18.81
CA VAL A 385 9.84 2.76 -18.09
C VAL A 385 8.48 2.18 -18.52
N ARG A 386 8.20 2.10 -19.82
CA ARG A 386 6.87 1.73 -20.34
C ARG A 386 6.57 0.23 -20.39
N LEU A 387 7.60 -0.61 -20.30
CA LEU A 387 7.49 -2.07 -20.47
C LEU A 387 7.83 -2.81 -19.16
N GLY A 388 7.28 -2.32 -18.05
CA GLY A 388 7.48 -2.89 -16.72
C GLY A 388 6.58 -4.08 -16.38
N GLY A 389 5.86 -4.64 -17.36
CA GLY A 389 4.98 -5.78 -17.12
C GLY A 389 5.76 -7.03 -16.74
N TRP A 390 5.70 -7.40 -15.48
CA TRP A 390 6.39 -8.52 -14.82
C TRP A 390 7.91 -8.53 -14.96
N GLN A 391 8.50 -7.35 -15.13
CA GLN A 391 9.95 -7.24 -15.31
C GLN A 391 10.44 -5.80 -15.15
N THR A 392 11.76 -5.65 -15.00
CA THR A 392 12.46 -4.44 -15.44
C THR A 392 13.34 -4.80 -16.63
N ALA A 393 13.24 -4.02 -17.72
CA ALA A 393 13.85 -4.37 -19.00
C ALA A 393 15.39 -4.50 -18.94
N GLN A 394 15.95 -5.36 -19.80
CA GLN A 394 17.39 -5.46 -20.03
C GLN A 394 17.93 -4.20 -20.69
N LEU A 395 19.11 -3.73 -20.26
CA LEU A 395 19.84 -2.63 -20.89
C LEU A 395 21.26 -3.08 -21.26
N LEU A 396 21.55 -3.07 -22.54
CA LEU A 396 22.83 -3.55 -23.05
C LEU A 396 23.95 -2.56 -22.80
N SER A 397 23.67 -1.25 -22.89
CA SER A 397 24.62 -0.15 -22.72
C SER A 397 25.40 -0.20 -21.41
N ILE A 398 24.75 -0.67 -20.33
CA ILE A 398 25.31 -0.74 -18.97
C ILE A 398 25.37 -2.16 -18.41
N SER A 399 25.08 -3.18 -19.21
CA SER A 399 25.00 -4.60 -18.79
C SER A 399 24.05 -4.82 -17.62
N LYS A 400 22.85 -4.23 -17.66
CA LYS A 400 21.75 -4.54 -16.76
C LYS A 400 20.95 -5.74 -17.29
N PRO A 401 20.80 -6.84 -16.52
CA PRO A 401 19.93 -7.95 -16.93
C PRO A 401 18.44 -7.55 -16.90
N VAL A 402 17.60 -8.37 -17.53
CA VAL A 402 16.18 -8.36 -17.20
C VAL A 402 16.01 -8.85 -15.76
N SER A 403 15.15 -8.22 -14.97
CA SER A 403 14.62 -8.82 -13.74
C SER A 403 13.28 -9.51 -14.03
N ASN A 404 12.89 -10.43 -13.18
CA ASN A 404 11.60 -11.10 -13.24
C ASN A 404 10.79 -10.71 -12.01
N ASP A 405 9.64 -10.11 -12.23
CA ASP A 405 8.75 -9.62 -11.17
C ASP A 405 7.45 -10.44 -11.20
N GLN A 406 6.91 -10.81 -10.04
CA GLN A 406 5.72 -11.65 -9.94
C GLN A 406 4.74 -11.12 -8.91
N ASP A 407 3.47 -11.46 -9.09
CA ASP A 407 2.39 -11.15 -8.16
C ASP A 407 2.23 -12.22 -7.09
N GLY A 408 1.33 -11.99 -6.16
CA GLY A 408 0.88 -12.95 -5.15
C GLY A 408 1.18 -12.55 -3.71
N PRO A 409 0.25 -11.83 -3.01
CA PRO A 409 0.48 -11.41 -1.62
C PRO A 409 0.54 -12.57 -0.62
N ALA A 410 0.06 -13.76 -0.96
CA ALA A 410 0.22 -14.97 -0.13
C ALA A 410 1.36 -15.89 -0.63
N GLY A 411 2.45 -15.30 -1.10
CA GLY A 411 3.59 -15.97 -1.74
C GLY A 411 3.66 -15.66 -3.24
N ILE A 412 4.69 -16.14 -3.92
CA ILE A 412 4.91 -15.84 -5.33
C ILE A 412 3.93 -16.63 -6.20
N SER A 413 3.17 -15.94 -7.05
CA SER A 413 2.33 -16.57 -8.08
C SER A 413 3.21 -17.26 -9.12
N ASP A 414 2.85 -18.49 -9.53
CA ASP A 414 3.58 -19.28 -10.52
C ASP A 414 2.98 -19.18 -11.94
N GLU A 415 1.96 -18.35 -12.14
CA GLU A 415 1.23 -18.24 -13.42
C GLU A 415 2.13 -17.85 -14.60
N LEU A 416 3.14 -17.01 -14.33
CA LEU A 416 4.05 -16.48 -15.35
C LEU A 416 5.48 -17.04 -15.25
N ILE A 417 5.74 -17.91 -14.28
CA ILE A 417 7.05 -18.55 -14.11
C ILE A 417 7.14 -19.72 -15.10
N SER A 418 8.09 -19.64 -16.02
CA SER A 418 8.35 -20.74 -16.96
C SER A 418 9.10 -21.88 -16.26
N GLY A 419 8.56 -23.10 -16.29
CA GLY A 419 9.21 -24.29 -15.76
C GLY A 419 8.47 -24.96 -14.61
N SER A 420 9.17 -25.82 -13.86
CA SER A 420 8.63 -26.59 -12.72
C SER A 420 8.82 -25.92 -11.35
N ALA A 421 9.10 -24.63 -11.32
CA ALA A 421 9.25 -23.92 -10.06
C ALA A 421 7.86 -23.68 -9.46
N HIS A 422 7.55 -24.42 -8.40
CA HIS A 422 6.34 -24.23 -7.61
C HIS A 422 6.71 -23.52 -6.32
N CYS A 423 6.16 -22.32 -6.11
CA CYS A 423 6.33 -21.57 -4.88
C CYS A 423 5.31 -22.01 -3.82
N MET A 424 5.64 -21.76 -2.55
CA MET A 424 4.76 -22.08 -1.44
C MET A 424 3.59 -21.11 -1.37
N GLY A 425 2.39 -21.59 -1.07
CA GLY A 425 1.25 -20.76 -0.67
C GLY A 425 1.26 -20.53 0.84
N TYR A 426 1.51 -19.29 1.25
CA TYR A 426 1.56 -18.86 2.64
C TYR A 426 0.18 -18.39 3.14
N PRO A 427 0.01 -18.19 4.48
CA PRO A 427 -1.18 -17.54 5.00
C PRO A 427 -1.35 -16.12 4.44
N ILE A 428 -2.60 -15.69 4.26
CA ILE A 428 -2.92 -14.34 3.79
C ILE A 428 -2.68 -13.28 4.88
N ALA A 429 -2.56 -12.01 4.48
CA ALA A 429 -2.14 -10.89 5.33
C ALA A 429 -3.00 -10.74 6.62
N VAL A 430 -4.33 -10.84 6.53
CA VAL A 430 -5.21 -10.79 7.72
C VAL A 430 -4.92 -11.90 8.74
N VAL A 431 -4.49 -13.08 8.28
CA VAL A 431 -4.09 -14.20 9.17
C VAL A 431 -2.72 -13.91 9.78
N LEU A 432 -1.80 -13.33 9.02
CA LEU A 432 -0.49 -12.93 9.53
C LEU A 432 -0.62 -11.87 10.62
N ALA A 433 -1.39 -10.82 10.36
CA ALA A 433 -1.64 -9.78 11.34
C ALA A 433 -2.30 -10.33 12.61
N SER A 434 -3.24 -11.29 12.48
CA SER A 434 -3.87 -11.97 13.63
C SER A 434 -2.90 -12.75 14.51
N THR A 435 -1.66 -12.97 14.07
CA THR A 435 -0.61 -13.54 14.93
C THR A 435 -0.07 -12.54 15.95
N TRP A 436 -0.13 -11.25 15.66
CA TRP A 436 0.51 -10.16 16.43
C TRP A 436 1.98 -10.47 16.74
N ASN A 437 2.69 -11.02 15.74
CA ASN A 437 4.05 -11.54 15.90
C ASN A 437 4.92 -11.16 14.71
N GLN A 438 5.61 -10.03 14.83
CA GLN A 438 6.50 -9.50 13.80
C GLN A 438 7.63 -10.49 13.44
N GLU A 439 8.25 -11.13 14.44
CA GLU A 439 9.34 -12.08 14.20
C GLU A 439 8.92 -13.26 13.31
N LEU A 440 7.73 -13.83 13.56
CA LEU A 440 7.20 -14.92 12.74
C LEU A 440 6.90 -14.48 11.30
N VAL A 441 6.39 -13.24 11.13
CA VAL A 441 6.09 -12.70 9.82
C VAL A 441 7.37 -12.36 9.05
N GLU A 442 8.40 -11.85 9.73
CA GLU A 442 9.71 -11.62 9.13
C GLU A 442 10.33 -12.92 8.62
N GLN A 443 10.27 -14.01 9.42
CA GLN A 443 10.69 -15.34 8.98
C GLN A 443 9.91 -15.85 7.76
N MET A 444 8.61 -15.55 7.67
CA MET A 444 7.83 -15.87 6.47
C MET A 444 8.32 -15.06 5.26
N GLY A 445 8.58 -13.77 5.42
CA GLY A 445 9.18 -12.93 4.38
C GLY A 445 10.51 -13.49 3.89
N GLU A 446 11.39 -13.97 4.79
CA GLU A 446 12.61 -14.66 4.42
C GLU A 446 12.35 -15.90 3.55
N CYS A 447 11.34 -16.71 3.90
CA CYS A 447 10.98 -17.89 3.12
C CYS A 447 10.48 -17.52 1.72
N ILE A 448 9.68 -16.43 1.58
CA ILE A 448 9.24 -15.91 0.29
C ILE A 448 10.45 -15.45 -0.54
N GLY A 449 11.39 -14.74 0.08
CA GLY A 449 12.64 -14.34 -0.58
C GLY A 449 13.48 -15.53 -1.07
N GLU A 450 13.55 -16.62 -0.30
CA GLU A 450 14.20 -17.88 -0.71
C GLU A 450 13.45 -18.54 -1.89
N ASP A 451 12.12 -18.52 -1.90
CA ASP A 451 11.34 -19.02 -3.03
C ASP A 451 11.63 -18.17 -4.29
N GLY A 452 11.79 -16.86 -4.14
CA GLY A 452 12.20 -15.94 -5.22
C GLY A 452 13.58 -16.30 -5.77
N LEU A 453 14.57 -16.53 -4.93
CA LEU A 453 15.91 -16.95 -5.35
C LEU A 453 15.88 -18.27 -6.15
N LYS A 454 15.08 -19.25 -5.71
CA LYS A 454 14.93 -20.54 -6.38
C LYS A 454 14.19 -20.45 -7.71
N SER A 455 13.18 -19.61 -7.80
CA SER A 455 12.34 -19.45 -8.99
C SER A 455 12.89 -18.41 -9.99
N GLY A 456 13.94 -17.68 -9.61
CA GLY A 456 14.52 -16.60 -10.42
C GLY A 456 13.64 -15.37 -10.48
N VAL A 457 12.89 -15.08 -9.41
CA VAL A 457 12.07 -13.89 -9.21
C VAL A 457 12.81 -12.91 -8.33
N GLN A 458 12.90 -11.65 -8.74
CA GLN A 458 13.62 -10.60 -8.03
C GLN A 458 12.70 -9.50 -7.51
N GLY A 459 11.59 -9.24 -8.18
CA GLY A 459 10.58 -8.27 -7.77
C GLY A 459 9.26 -8.95 -7.39
N TRP A 460 8.60 -8.44 -6.37
CA TRP A 460 7.37 -9.01 -5.85
C TRP A 460 6.30 -7.93 -5.66
N TYR A 461 5.18 -8.03 -6.40
CA TYR A 461 4.05 -7.09 -6.30
C TYR A 461 3.22 -7.36 -5.05
N ALA A 462 3.84 -7.18 -3.91
CA ALA A 462 3.33 -7.36 -2.56
C ALA A 462 4.35 -6.76 -1.55
N PRO A 463 4.00 -6.69 -0.24
CA PRO A 463 2.72 -6.95 0.40
C PRO A 463 1.63 -5.93 0.07
N GLY A 464 0.37 -6.30 0.38
CA GLY A 464 -0.74 -5.36 0.36
C GLY A 464 -0.84 -4.59 1.68
N ALA A 465 -0.74 -3.26 1.65
CA ALA A 465 -0.73 -2.41 2.85
C ALA A 465 -1.96 -1.49 2.97
N GLY A 466 -3.04 -1.77 2.22
CA GLY A 466 -4.31 -1.05 2.33
C GLY A 466 -5.00 -1.28 3.69
N THR A 467 -5.97 -0.42 4.01
CA THR A 467 -6.71 -0.47 5.28
C THR A 467 -8.06 -1.16 5.12
N HIS A 468 -8.51 -1.92 6.13
CA HIS A 468 -9.86 -2.47 6.19
C HIS A 468 -10.87 -1.38 6.57
N ARG A 469 -11.25 -0.53 5.62
CA ARG A 469 -12.20 0.56 5.84
C ARG A 469 -13.60 0.03 6.19
N THR A 470 -14.05 -1.01 5.51
CA THR A 470 -15.31 -1.69 5.76
C THR A 470 -15.17 -3.21 5.59
N PRO A 471 -16.03 -4.04 6.19
CA PRO A 471 -16.04 -5.49 5.97
C PRO A 471 -16.29 -5.90 4.50
N TYR A 472 -16.77 -4.98 3.66
CA TYR A 472 -17.06 -5.20 2.24
C TYR A 472 -15.91 -4.83 1.32
N GLY A 473 -14.76 -4.42 1.85
CA GLY A 473 -13.54 -4.22 1.06
C GLY A 473 -13.15 -5.53 0.35
N GLY A 474 -13.17 -5.54 -0.98
CA GLY A 474 -13.01 -6.78 -1.78
C GLY A 474 -11.63 -7.43 -1.64
N ARG A 475 -10.64 -6.68 -1.12
CA ARG A 475 -9.25 -7.11 -0.93
C ARG A 475 -8.80 -7.14 0.52
N ASN A 476 -9.72 -7.06 1.50
CA ASN A 476 -9.36 -7.17 2.92
C ASN A 476 -8.58 -8.45 3.26
N PHE A 477 -8.75 -9.53 2.49
CA PHE A 477 -7.99 -10.76 2.71
C PHE A 477 -6.50 -10.60 2.53
N GLU A 478 -6.04 -9.68 1.68
CA GLU A 478 -4.63 -9.41 1.39
C GLU A 478 -4.09 -8.15 2.08
N TYR A 479 -4.92 -7.45 2.85
CA TYR A 479 -4.55 -6.36 3.74
C TYR A 479 -4.55 -6.85 5.19
N TYR A 480 -3.90 -6.12 6.09
CA TYR A 480 -3.61 -6.64 7.42
C TYR A 480 -4.70 -6.36 8.44
N SER A 481 -5.24 -5.13 8.50
CA SER A 481 -6.09 -4.67 9.60
C SER A 481 -6.86 -3.40 9.26
N GLU A 482 -7.87 -3.08 10.09
CA GLU A 482 -8.50 -1.76 10.16
C GLU A 482 -7.59 -0.70 10.83
N ASP A 483 -6.52 -1.13 11.51
CA ASP A 483 -5.56 -0.28 12.19
C ASP A 483 -4.28 -0.09 11.37
N GLY A 484 -3.93 1.17 11.09
CA GLY A 484 -2.76 1.52 10.28
C GLY A 484 -1.43 1.17 10.93
N PHE A 485 -1.33 1.31 12.28
CA PHE A 485 -0.11 1.00 13.01
C PHE A 485 0.17 -0.51 13.01
N LEU A 486 -0.81 -1.34 13.38
CA LEU A 486 -0.66 -2.81 13.31
C LEU A 486 -0.32 -3.27 11.90
N SER A 487 -1.05 -2.74 10.89
CA SER A 487 -0.79 -3.03 9.48
C SER A 487 0.64 -2.71 9.09
N GLY A 488 1.13 -1.52 9.43
CA GLY A 488 2.48 -1.07 9.11
C GLY A 488 3.55 -1.92 9.77
N LYS A 489 3.43 -2.22 11.07
CA LYS A 489 4.42 -3.01 11.82
C LYS A 489 4.54 -4.46 11.31
N ILE A 490 3.41 -5.09 11.00
CA ILE A 490 3.39 -6.46 10.46
C ILE A 490 3.88 -6.49 9.02
N CYS A 491 3.44 -5.53 8.20
CA CYS A 491 3.89 -5.38 6.81
C CYS A 491 5.41 -5.12 6.75
N ALA A 492 5.94 -4.21 7.56
CA ALA A 492 7.37 -3.91 7.60
C ALA A 492 8.21 -5.15 7.97
N ALA A 493 7.73 -6.01 8.85
CA ALA A 493 8.39 -7.27 9.18
C ALA A 493 8.47 -8.20 7.95
N GLU A 494 7.38 -8.34 7.20
CA GLU A 494 7.35 -9.15 5.96
C GLU A 494 8.30 -8.58 4.90
N VAL A 495 8.31 -7.25 4.72
CA VAL A 495 9.23 -6.55 3.81
C VAL A 495 10.68 -6.80 4.17
N ARG A 496 11.07 -6.63 5.44
CA ARG A 496 12.45 -6.88 5.89
C ARG A 496 12.88 -8.31 5.58
N GLY A 497 12.01 -9.27 5.87
CA GLY A 497 12.28 -10.69 5.58
C GLY A 497 12.54 -10.94 4.09
N ALA A 498 11.64 -10.50 3.21
CA ALA A 498 11.77 -10.68 1.76
C ALA A 498 13.01 -9.97 1.20
N GLN A 499 13.24 -8.72 1.59
CA GLN A 499 14.39 -7.93 1.14
C GLN A 499 15.74 -8.47 1.66
N SER A 500 15.77 -9.15 2.82
CA SER A 500 16.98 -9.77 3.35
C SER A 500 17.59 -10.83 2.42
N LYS A 501 16.81 -11.37 1.49
CA LYS A 501 17.25 -12.34 0.46
C LYS A 501 17.55 -11.66 -0.88
N GLY A 502 17.48 -10.34 -0.94
CA GLY A 502 17.75 -9.55 -2.14
C GLY A 502 16.55 -9.43 -3.10
N MET A 503 15.35 -9.79 -2.67
CA MET A 503 14.11 -9.48 -3.37
C MET A 503 13.78 -8.00 -3.12
N TYR A 504 13.28 -7.25 -4.10
CA TYR A 504 12.63 -5.97 -3.87
C TYR A 504 11.11 -6.17 -3.92
N VAL A 505 10.43 -5.47 -3.04
CA VAL A 505 8.97 -5.54 -2.93
C VAL A 505 8.34 -4.31 -3.58
N TYR A 506 7.09 -4.43 -4.02
CA TYR A 506 6.25 -3.32 -4.44
C TYR A 506 5.05 -3.26 -3.50
N LEU A 507 5.17 -2.47 -2.44
CA LEU A 507 4.07 -2.23 -1.51
C LEU A 507 2.84 -1.69 -2.24
N LYS A 508 1.67 -2.24 -1.98
CA LYS A 508 0.45 -1.89 -2.73
C LYS A 508 -0.78 -1.77 -1.84
N HIS A 509 -1.74 -0.96 -2.23
CA HIS A 509 -1.71 0.01 -3.32
C HIS A 509 -1.69 1.42 -2.73
N LEU A 510 -0.67 2.21 -3.03
CA LEU A 510 -0.52 3.57 -2.54
C LEU A 510 -1.39 4.50 -3.40
N VAL A 511 -2.54 5.00 -2.95
CA VAL A 511 -3.26 4.87 -1.69
C VAL A 511 -4.78 4.89 -1.95
N LEU A 512 -5.60 4.60 -0.95
CA LEU A 512 -7.07 4.69 -0.99
C LEU A 512 -7.78 3.61 -1.83
N ASN A 513 -7.14 2.47 -2.13
CA ASN A 513 -7.80 1.33 -2.76
C ASN A 513 -8.48 0.43 -1.71
N ASP A 514 -9.37 1.03 -0.89
CA ASP A 514 -10.06 0.34 0.21
C ASP A 514 -11.39 -0.28 -0.21
N GLN A 515 -11.74 -0.13 -1.50
CA GLN A 515 -12.85 -0.81 -2.16
C GLN A 515 -12.50 -1.17 -3.60
N GLU A 516 -13.03 -2.30 -4.09
CA GLU A 516 -12.80 -2.76 -5.46
C GLU A 516 -13.82 -2.22 -6.48
N ASP A 517 -14.99 -1.74 -5.98
CA ASP A 517 -16.03 -1.25 -6.87
C ASP A 517 -15.64 0.07 -7.50
N ARG A 518 -15.46 0.04 -8.83
CA ARG A 518 -15.06 1.19 -9.66
C ARG A 518 -13.67 1.78 -9.37
N ARG A 519 -12.74 1.01 -8.84
CA ARG A 519 -11.38 1.46 -8.49
C ARG A 519 -10.58 2.13 -9.61
N TYR A 520 -10.89 1.86 -10.88
CA TYR A 520 -10.15 2.42 -12.04
C TYR A 520 -10.34 3.92 -12.20
N GLY A 521 -9.53 4.74 -11.53
CA GLY A 521 -9.54 6.20 -11.57
C GLY A 521 -10.73 6.83 -10.83
N ILE A 522 -11.29 6.16 -9.83
CA ILE A 522 -12.31 6.75 -8.95
C ILE A 522 -11.73 7.96 -8.19
N ALA A 523 -12.48 9.06 -8.16
CA ALA A 523 -12.14 10.19 -7.31
C ALA A 523 -12.53 9.91 -5.86
N THR A 524 -11.51 9.75 -4.99
CA THR A 524 -11.69 9.41 -3.58
C THR A 524 -11.38 10.62 -2.72
N PHE A 525 -12.39 11.07 -1.95
CA PHE A 525 -12.27 12.26 -1.12
C PHE A 525 -12.21 11.90 0.36
N CYS A 526 -11.15 12.35 1.03
CA CYS A 526 -11.00 12.31 2.48
C CYS A 526 -10.21 13.54 2.96
N GLN A 527 -10.24 13.81 4.25
CA GLN A 527 -9.44 14.88 4.84
C GLN A 527 -7.96 14.47 4.90
N GLU A 528 -7.02 15.42 4.79
CA GLU A 528 -5.59 15.13 4.86
C GLU A 528 -5.18 14.48 6.19
N GLN A 529 -5.81 14.83 7.32
CA GLN A 529 -5.63 14.15 8.59
C GLN A 529 -5.88 12.64 8.44
N VAL A 530 -7.01 12.27 7.85
CA VAL A 530 -7.42 10.87 7.64
C VAL A 530 -6.46 10.15 6.70
N LEU A 531 -6.06 10.83 5.64
CA LEU A 531 -5.11 10.29 4.66
C LEU A 531 -3.79 9.95 5.32
N ARG A 532 -3.23 10.88 6.13
CA ARG A 532 -1.93 10.72 6.79
C ARG A 532 -1.96 9.75 7.97
N GLU A 533 -2.99 9.83 8.85
CA GLU A 533 -3.03 9.07 10.11
C GLU A 533 -3.62 7.66 9.99
N LEU A 534 -4.30 7.34 8.88
CA LEU A 534 -4.92 6.05 8.71
C LEU A 534 -4.44 5.35 7.44
N TYR A 535 -4.69 5.95 6.26
CA TYR A 535 -4.47 5.24 4.99
C TYR A 535 -3.00 5.23 4.53
N MET A 536 -2.21 6.24 4.87
CA MET A 536 -0.80 6.33 4.51
C MET A 536 0.14 5.72 5.57
N THR A 537 -0.30 5.60 6.81
CA THR A 537 0.50 5.08 7.94
C THR A 537 1.19 3.75 7.66
N PRO A 538 0.53 2.71 7.07
CA PRO A 538 1.21 1.44 6.81
C PRO A 538 2.38 1.58 5.83
N PHE A 539 2.26 2.46 4.85
CA PHE A 539 3.30 2.72 3.85
C PHE A 539 4.47 3.50 4.45
N GLU A 540 4.17 4.54 5.24
CA GLU A 540 5.18 5.33 5.97
C GLU A 540 6.05 4.44 6.86
N ILE A 541 5.42 3.57 7.66
CA ILE A 541 6.12 2.63 8.53
C ILE A 541 7.02 1.68 7.72
N CYS A 542 6.55 1.14 6.60
CA CYS A 542 7.35 0.26 5.76
C CYS A 542 8.54 0.97 5.10
N VAL A 543 8.39 2.23 4.71
CA VAL A 543 9.51 3.02 4.18
C VAL A 543 10.54 3.29 5.27
N LYS A 544 10.11 3.75 6.45
CA LYS A 544 11.01 4.17 7.53
C LYS A 544 11.64 3.00 8.28
N GLU A 545 10.90 1.92 8.51
CA GLU A 545 11.38 0.80 9.36
C GLU A 545 11.89 -0.41 8.59
N ALA A 546 11.53 -0.54 7.31
CA ALA A 546 11.93 -1.68 6.50
C ALA A 546 12.72 -1.28 5.23
N ASP A 547 12.99 0.01 5.03
CA ASP A 547 13.69 0.53 3.84
C ASP A 547 13.11 -0.09 2.55
N ALA A 548 11.80 0.03 2.37
CA ALA A 548 11.10 -0.56 1.24
C ALA A 548 11.63 0.00 -0.09
N HIS A 549 11.96 -0.88 -1.04
CA HIS A 549 12.61 -0.52 -2.30
C HIS A 549 11.68 -0.39 -3.50
N GLY A 550 10.38 -0.58 -3.32
CA GLY A 550 9.37 -0.39 -4.37
C GLY A 550 8.00 -0.09 -3.81
N MET A 551 7.23 0.62 -4.60
CA MET A 551 5.88 1.06 -4.29
C MET A 551 4.99 0.88 -5.53
N MET A 552 3.75 0.41 -5.37
CA MET A 552 2.77 0.36 -6.44
C MET A 552 1.70 1.42 -6.19
N ALA A 553 1.60 2.38 -7.10
CA ALA A 553 0.56 3.40 -7.06
C ALA A 553 -0.82 2.78 -7.35
N ALA A 554 -1.83 3.17 -6.58
CA ALA A 554 -3.19 2.67 -6.75
C ALA A 554 -3.81 3.12 -8.09
N PHE A 555 -4.84 2.40 -8.53
CA PHE A 555 -5.71 2.87 -9.60
C PHE A 555 -6.50 4.12 -9.23
N ASP A 556 -6.74 4.31 -7.95
CA ASP A 556 -7.55 5.36 -7.36
C ASP A 556 -6.90 6.74 -7.51
N SER A 557 -7.70 7.76 -7.26
CA SER A 557 -7.24 9.15 -7.20
C SER A 557 -7.40 9.71 -5.79
N ILE A 558 -6.45 10.51 -5.35
CA ILE A 558 -6.61 11.41 -4.20
C ILE A 558 -7.38 12.62 -4.69
N GLY A 559 -8.60 12.84 -4.17
CA GLY A 559 -9.49 13.80 -4.78
C GLY A 559 -9.69 13.49 -6.27
N GLY A 560 -9.34 14.42 -7.15
CA GLY A 560 -9.42 14.24 -8.60
C GLY A 560 -8.13 13.73 -9.27
N ILE A 561 -6.98 13.68 -8.58
CA ILE A 561 -5.66 13.42 -9.18
C ILE A 561 -5.25 11.96 -8.97
N TRP A 562 -4.98 11.25 -10.05
CA TRP A 562 -4.56 9.84 -9.99
C TRP A 562 -3.27 9.65 -9.19
N CYS A 563 -3.24 8.66 -8.28
CA CYS A 563 -2.09 8.39 -7.39
C CYS A 563 -0.77 8.20 -8.14
N GLY A 564 -0.77 7.58 -9.32
CA GLY A 564 0.45 7.34 -10.13
C GLY A 564 0.99 8.56 -10.88
N ALA A 565 0.31 9.72 -10.78
CA ALA A 565 0.74 11.00 -11.35
C ALA A 565 0.53 12.17 -10.38
N ASN A 566 0.49 11.89 -9.10
CA ASN A 566 0.29 12.86 -8.04
C ASN A 566 1.65 13.26 -7.45
N GLU A 567 2.14 14.46 -7.79
CA GLU A 567 3.43 14.99 -7.38
C GLU A 567 3.53 15.09 -5.85
N ASP A 568 2.49 15.65 -5.20
CA ASP A 568 2.44 15.82 -3.76
C ASP A 568 2.58 14.46 -3.01
N LEU A 569 1.99 13.39 -3.59
CA LEU A 569 2.11 12.04 -3.03
C LEU A 569 3.50 11.42 -3.28
N LEU A 570 3.99 11.48 -4.54
CA LEU A 570 5.14 10.68 -4.97
C LEU A 570 6.48 11.39 -4.73
N GLU A 571 6.55 12.71 -4.93
CA GLU A 571 7.77 13.47 -4.74
C GLU A 571 7.81 14.12 -3.35
N ASP A 572 6.77 14.86 -2.95
CA ASP A 572 6.83 15.63 -1.72
C ASP A 572 6.72 14.74 -0.47
N VAL A 573 5.73 13.86 -0.40
CA VAL A 573 5.53 13.00 0.77
C VAL A 573 6.40 11.75 0.69
N LEU A 574 6.23 10.89 -0.32
CA LEU A 574 6.90 9.60 -0.38
C LEU A 574 8.44 9.76 -0.41
N ARG A 575 8.97 10.62 -1.30
CA ARG A 575 10.41 10.80 -1.47
C ARG A 575 10.97 11.91 -0.59
N GLY A 576 10.23 13.00 -0.42
CA GLY A 576 10.64 14.16 0.35
C GLY A 576 10.53 13.95 1.86
N GLU A 577 9.32 13.74 2.36
CA GLU A 577 9.09 13.57 3.79
C GLU A 577 9.63 12.22 4.29
N TRP A 578 9.24 11.09 3.68
CA TRP A 578 9.62 9.76 4.18
C TRP A 578 10.99 9.27 3.72
N GLY A 579 11.61 9.92 2.73
CA GLY A 579 12.94 9.57 2.26
C GLY A 579 13.01 8.32 1.37
N PHE A 580 11.91 7.89 0.78
CA PHE A 580 11.87 6.71 -0.09
C PHE A 580 12.85 6.81 -1.27
N ARG A 581 13.62 5.74 -1.48
CA ARG A 581 14.58 5.60 -2.59
C ARG A 581 14.37 4.26 -3.27
N GLY A 582 13.49 4.25 -4.27
CA GLY A 582 13.13 3.02 -4.97
C GLY A 582 12.19 3.26 -6.13
N ILE A 583 11.62 2.19 -6.67
CA ILE A 583 10.74 2.20 -7.84
C ILE A 583 9.30 2.52 -7.43
N VAL A 584 8.67 3.47 -8.11
CA VAL A 584 7.22 3.61 -8.12
C VAL A 584 6.68 2.99 -9.41
N VAL A 585 6.00 1.83 -9.29
CA VAL A 585 5.32 1.17 -10.40
C VAL A 585 3.82 1.52 -10.39
N THR A 586 3.19 1.59 -11.55
CA THR A 586 1.73 1.68 -11.63
C THR A 586 1.09 0.34 -11.26
N ASP A 587 -0.19 0.32 -10.85
CA ASP A 587 -1.00 -0.89 -10.99
C ASP A 587 -1.16 -1.23 -12.49
N TYR A 588 -1.82 -2.35 -12.85
CA TYR A 588 -1.81 -2.89 -14.22
C TYR A 588 -2.29 -1.88 -15.27
N ALA A 589 -1.36 -1.37 -16.05
CA ALA A 589 -1.57 -0.31 -17.03
C ALA A 589 -1.97 -0.90 -18.39
N THR A 590 -3.26 -0.83 -18.70
CA THR A 590 -3.80 -1.26 -20.00
C THR A 590 -4.01 -0.10 -20.97
N ALA A 591 -4.15 -0.39 -22.26
CA ALA A 591 -4.53 0.61 -23.27
C ALA A 591 -5.86 1.34 -22.96
N ASN A 592 -6.70 0.78 -22.12
CA ASN A 592 -7.97 1.37 -21.68
C ASN A 592 -7.81 2.28 -20.45
N GLY A 593 -6.63 2.35 -19.84
CA GLY A 593 -6.30 3.23 -18.72
C GLY A 593 -6.04 4.69 -19.16
N GLY A 594 -6.98 5.32 -19.88
CA GLY A 594 -6.82 6.65 -20.47
C GLY A 594 -6.61 7.81 -19.49
N TYR A 595 -6.56 7.54 -18.18
CA TYR A 595 -6.19 8.49 -17.11
C TYR A 595 -4.76 8.24 -16.59
N MET A 596 -4.12 7.14 -16.98
CA MET A 596 -2.77 6.79 -16.57
C MET A 596 -1.76 7.44 -17.54
N TRP A 597 -1.77 8.77 -17.58
CA TRP A 597 -0.89 9.54 -18.48
C TRP A 597 0.57 9.35 -18.13
N ILE A 598 1.34 8.87 -19.11
CA ILE A 598 2.75 8.55 -18.87
C ILE A 598 3.63 9.80 -18.75
N ASP A 599 3.34 10.85 -19.50
CA ASP A 599 4.04 12.13 -19.46
C ASP A 599 3.87 12.82 -18.09
N MET A 600 2.63 12.98 -17.63
CA MET A 600 2.32 13.50 -16.31
C MET A 600 2.90 12.63 -15.20
N GLY A 601 2.73 11.30 -15.28
CA GLY A 601 3.25 10.39 -14.26
C GLY A 601 4.78 10.41 -14.19
N LEU A 602 5.47 10.44 -15.33
CA LEU A 602 6.93 10.61 -15.38
C LEU A 602 7.36 11.93 -14.76
N GLN A 603 6.69 13.03 -15.05
CA GLN A 603 7.02 14.32 -14.47
C GLN A 603 6.88 14.31 -12.94
N ASN A 604 5.86 13.64 -12.43
CA ASN A 604 5.39 13.70 -11.05
C ASN A 604 5.81 12.51 -10.18
N GLY A 605 6.88 11.79 -10.49
CA GLY A 605 7.47 10.80 -9.58
C GLY A 605 7.21 9.34 -9.91
N GLY A 606 6.40 9.02 -10.93
CA GLY A 606 6.21 7.66 -11.44
C GLY A 606 7.45 7.18 -12.22
N ASP A 607 7.79 5.88 -12.09
CA ASP A 607 9.00 5.34 -12.68
C ASP A 607 8.76 4.20 -13.67
N LEU A 608 7.74 3.37 -13.45
CA LEU A 608 7.56 2.12 -14.17
C LEU A 608 6.09 1.85 -14.46
N TRP A 609 5.75 1.58 -15.71
CA TRP A 609 4.39 1.20 -16.11
C TRP A 609 4.27 -0.33 -16.17
N LEU A 610 3.39 -0.90 -15.35
CA LEU A 610 3.08 -2.33 -15.35
C LEU A 610 2.33 -2.72 -16.62
N ASN A 611 3.03 -2.69 -17.74
CA ASN A 611 2.52 -2.89 -19.08
C ASN A 611 3.49 -3.73 -19.92
N SER A 612 2.95 -4.63 -20.75
CA SER A 612 3.72 -5.48 -21.67
C SER A 612 3.44 -5.17 -23.15
N ASP A 613 2.48 -4.28 -23.45
CA ASP A 613 2.09 -3.93 -24.82
C ASP A 613 3.03 -2.83 -25.38
N LYS A 614 3.77 -3.21 -26.41
CA LYS A 614 4.72 -2.30 -27.10
C LYS A 614 4.04 -1.20 -27.92
N THR A 615 2.73 -1.24 -28.10
CA THR A 615 1.97 -0.29 -28.93
C THR A 615 1.39 0.88 -28.14
N VAL A 616 1.46 0.84 -26.79
CA VAL A 616 0.91 1.86 -25.92
C VAL A 616 2.00 2.54 -25.07
N TYR A 617 1.67 3.65 -24.47
CA TYR A 617 2.56 4.42 -23.60
C TYR A 617 3.87 4.86 -24.26
N TRP A 618 3.86 5.08 -25.59
CA TRP A 618 4.96 5.73 -26.29
C TRP A 618 4.71 7.23 -26.38
N ILE A 619 5.75 8.06 -26.16
CA ILE A 619 5.69 9.50 -26.33
C ILE A 619 6.46 9.83 -27.59
N ASP A 620 5.78 10.40 -28.58
CA ASP A 620 6.41 10.82 -29.84
C ASP A 620 7.35 12.00 -29.61
N ASP A 621 8.47 12.02 -30.35
CA ASP A 621 9.47 13.09 -30.31
C ASP A 621 10.10 13.38 -28.92
N ILE A 622 10.05 12.40 -28.02
CA ILE A 622 10.52 12.53 -26.62
C ILE A 622 12.00 12.92 -26.54
N GLU A 623 12.82 12.50 -27.51
CA GLU A 623 14.25 12.81 -27.58
C GLU A 623 14.56 14.31 -27.74
N ASN A 624 13.59 15.10 -28.16
CA ASN A 624 13.69 16.56 -28.29
C ASN A 624 13.07 17.33 -27.11
N ASN A 625 12.46 16.62 -26.13
CA ASN A 625 11.83 17.21 -24.96
C ASN A 625 12.73 17.07 -23.72
N ALA A 626 13.41 18.16 -23.33
CA ALA A 626 14.34 18.16 -22.21
C ALA A 626 13.67 17.82 -20.87
N THR A 627 12.42 18.26 -20.63
CA THR A 627 11.67 17.97 -19.42
C THR A 627 11.43 16.46 -19.28
N LEU A 628 10.93 15.83 -20.33
CA LEU A 628 10.65 14.40 -20.32
C LEU A 628 11.93 13.54 -20.28
N VAL A 629 13.01 13.96 -20.96
CA VAL A 629 14.27 13.21 -20.90
C VAL A 629 14.89 13.28 -19.50
N ASN A 630 14.79 14.41 -18.79
CA ASN A 630 15.18 14.49 -17.38
C ASN A 630 14.32 13.61 -16.49
N SER A 631 13.01 13.57 -16.71
CA SER A 631 12.08 12.68 -15.97
C SER A 631 12.38 11.20 -16.24
N LEU A 632 12.66 10.82 -17.48
CA LEU A 632 13.12 9.46 -17.83
C LEU A 632 14.44 9.11 -17.12
N ARG A 633 15.37 10.06 -17.05
CA ARG A 633 16.66 9.86 -16.38
C ARG A 633 16.48 9.64 -14.89
N ARG A 634 15.60 10.40 -14.21
CA ARG A 634 15.24 10.22 -12.81
C ARG A 634 14.57 8.85 -12.59
N ALA A 635 13.55 8.50 -13.38
CA ALA A 635 12.87 7.21 -13.31
C ALA A 635 13.86 6.04 -13.53
N SER A 636 14.77 6.19 -14.50
CA SER A 636 15.83 5.22 -14.75
C SER A 636 16.76 5.06 -13.54
N HIS A 637 17.13 6.15 -12.89
CA HIS A 637 17.95 6.12 -11.68
C HIS A 637 17.27 5.31 -10.57
N ASN A 638 15.98 5.57 -10.28
CA ASN A 638 15.21 4.87 -9.27
C ASN A 638 15.15 3.35 -9.54
N ILE A 639 14.89 2.97 -10.79
CA ILE A 639 14.86 1.57 -11.22
C ILE A 639 16.25 0.93 -11.07
N LEU A 640 17.30 1.59 -11.54
CA LEU A 640 18.65 1.04 -11.53
C LEU A 640 19.22 0.93 -10.12
N TYR A 641 18.91 1.89 -9.23
CA TYR A 641 19.32 1.85 -7.84
C TYR A 641 18.72 0.63 -7.12
N THR A 642 17.44 0.37 -7.32
CA THR A 642 16.78 -0.81 -6.76
C THR A 642 17.36 -2.11 -7.33
N VAL A 643 17.48 -2.21 -8.65
CA VAL A 643 17.93 -3.43 -9.33
C VAL A 643 19.39 -3.77 -8.99
N VAL A 644 20.29 -2.78 -8.92
CA VAL A 644 21.71 -3.07 -8.66
C VAL A 644 21.95 -3.64 -7.28
N ASN A 645 21.13 -3.24 -6.31
CA ASN A 645 21.21 -3.71 -4.93
C ASN A 645 20.40 -5.00 -4.67
N SER A 646 19.70 -5.51 -5.68
CA SER A 646 18.87 -6.71 -5.60
C SER A 646 19.59 -8.00 -6.03
N ALA A 647 18.90 -9.13 -5.89
CA ALA A 647 19.34 -10.43 -6.37
C ALA A 647 19.49 -10.51 -7.90
N ALA A 648 18.87 -9.59 -8.67
CA ALA A 648 19.01 -9.53 -10.12
C ALA A 648 20.46 -9.39 -10.60
N MET A 649 21.32 -8.79 -9.78
CA MET A 649 22.74 -8.58 -10.10
C MET A 649 23.66 -9.59 -9.43
N ASN A 650 23.15 -10.66 -8.82
CA ASN A 650 23.98 -11.69 -8.21
C ASN A 650 24.80 -12.44 -9.27
N GLY A 651 26.09 -12.63 -8.99
CA GLY A 651 27.02 -13.24 -9.93
C GLY A 651 27.59 -12.31 -11.01
N PHE A 652 27.14 -11.06 -11.08
CA PHE A 652 27.69 -10.07 -12.00
C PHE A 652 29.00 -9.47 -11.48
N SER A 653 29.86 -9.08 -12.42
CA SER A 653 31.12 -8.38 -12.18
C SER A 653 31.35 -7.33 -13.27
N GLU A 654 32.36 -6.48 -13.11
CA GLU A 654 32.75 -5.49 -14.13
C GLU A 654 33.13 -6.13 -15.48
N LYS A 655 33.48 -7.42 -15.48
CA LYS A 655 33.82 -8.17 -16.69
C LYS A 655 32.60 -8.83 -17.36
N THR A 656 31.45 -8.81 -16.71
CA THR A 656 30.23 -9.42 -17.24
C THR A 656 29.68 -8.58 -18.37
N GLU A 657 29.44 -9.21 -19.53
CA GLU A 657 28.77 -8.62 -20.68
C GLU A 657 27.49 -9.35 -20.97
N ILE A 658 26.42 -8.62 -21.17
CA ILE A 658 25.13 -9.15 -21.64
C ILE A 658 25.10 -9.04 -23.16
N ARG A 659 24.77 -10.12 -23.84
CA ARG A 659 24.64 -10.18 -25.29
C ARG A 659 23.31 -10.80 -25.68
N ASN A 660 22.66 -10.20 -26.64
CA ASN A 660 21.51 -10.84 -27.27
C ASN A 660 21.96 -12.03 -28.11
N VAL A 661 21.53 -13.21 -27.78
CA VAL A 661 21.74 -14.44 -28.56
C VAL A 661 20.41 -14.91 -29.11
N LEU A 662 20.42 -15.38 -30.37
CA LEU A 662 19.22 -15.97 -30.94
C LEU A 662 18.91 -17.27 -30.20
N PRO A 663 17.68 -17.49 -29.73
CA PRO A 663 17.26 -18.76 -29.15
C PRO A 663 17.49 -19.93 -30.14
N GLU A 664 17.81 -21.12 -29.63
CA GLU A 664 18.09 -22.28 -30.46
C GLU A 664 16.97 -22.59 -31.47
N TRP A 665 15.72 -22.44 -31.07
CA TRP A 665 14.57 -22.68 -31.96
C TRP A 665 14.54 -21.69 -33.13
N GLN A 666 14.93 -20.43 -32.96
CA GLN A 666 15.03 -19.46 -34.04
C GLN A 666 16.17 -19.83 -35.01
N ILE A 667 17.31 -20.27 -34.45
CA ILE A 667 18.42 -20.77 -35.29
C ILE A 667 17.95 -21.95 -36.15
N TRP A 668 17.21 -22.90 -35.54
CA TRP A 668 16.63 -24.04 -36.27
C TRP A 668 15.62 -23.60 -37.32
N MET A 669 14.75 -22.62 -37.03
CA MET A 669 13.82 -22.04 -38.01
C MET A 669 14.58 -21.39 -39.18
N ILE A 670 15.56 -20.56 -38.92
CA ILE A 670 16.39 -19.92 -39.96
C ILE A 670 17.06 -20.99 -40.84
N CYS A 671 17.60 -22.05 -40.25
CA CYS A 671 18.17 -23.16 -40.99
C CYS A 671 17.13 -23.91 -41.83
N ALA A 672 15.94 -24.12 -41.30
CA ALA A 672 14.83 -24.77 -42.05
C ALA A 672 14.38 -23.89 -43.23
N ASP A 673 14.18 -22.59 -43.02
CA ASP A 673 13.81 -21.64 -44.07
C ASP A 673 14.88 -21.56 -45.18
N ALA A 674 16.16 -21.53 -44.80
CA ALA A 674 17.27 -21.59 -45.75
C ALA A 674 17.25 -22.87 -46.56
N ALA A 675 17.00 -24.03 -45.94
CA ALA A 675 16.90 -25.31 -46.63
C ALA A 675 15.71 -25.33 -47.62
N VAL A 676 14.54 -24.83 -47.19
CA VAL A 676 13.35 -24.70 -48.05
C VAL A 676 13.64 -23.79 -49.26
N LEU A 677 14.32 -22.65 -49.02
CA LEU A 677 14.71 -21.74 -50.08
C LEU A 677 15.64 -22.40 -51.11
N VAL A 678 16.66 -23.13 -50.65
CA VAL A 678 17.60 -23.88 -51.53
C VAL A 678 16.86 -24.94 -52.37
N VAL A 679 15.98 -25.70 -51.73
CA VAL A 679 15.15 -26.71 -52.45
C VAL A 679 14.27 -26.05 -53.49
N THR A 680 13.61 -24.95 -53.14
CA THR A 680 12.71 -24.21 -54.04
C THR A 680 13.49 -23.64 -55.24
N VAL A 681 14.61 -22.97 -54.99
CA VAL A 681 15.47 -22.39 -56.03
C VAL A 681 16.00 -23.50 -56.96
N THR A 682 16.48 -24.60 -56.36
CA THR A 682 16.97 -25.76 -57.14
C THR A 682 15.84 -26.35 -57.98
N GLY A 683 14.63 -26.56 -57.42
CA GLY A 683 13.46 -27.01 -58.12
C GLY A 683 13.07 -26.12 -59.32
N VAL A 684 13.05 -24.81 -59.10
CA VAL A 684 12.78 -23.83 -60.16
C VAL A 684 13.84 -23.89 -61.25
N LEU A 685 15.12 -23.98 -60.90
CA LEU A 685 16.22 -24.10 -61.87
C LEU A 685 16.11 -25.38 -62.71
N LEU A 686 15.77 -26.50 -62.04
CA LEU A 686 15.55 -27.78 -62.74
C LEU A 686 14.32 -27.72 -63.71
N ILE A 687 13.23 -27.10 -63.27
CA ILE A 687 12.06 -26.86 -64.09
C ILE A 687 12.42 -26.00 -65.32
N VAL A 688 13.11 -24.88 -65.10
CA VAL A 688 13.54 -23.96 -66.15
C VAL A 688 14.48 -24.67 -67.14
N ARG A 689 15.42 -25.50 -66.67
CA ARG A 689 16.29 -26.32 -67.49
C ARG A 689 15.51 -27.32 -68.32
N ARG A 690 14.53 -28.02 -67.73
CA ARG A 690 13.67 -28.98 -68.40
C ARG A 690 12.77 -28.31 -69.48
N CYS A 691 12.21 -27.14 -69.13
CA CYS A 691 11.43 -26.34 -70.09
C CYS A 691 12.28 -25.85 -71.27
N ARG A 692 13.50 -25.41 -71.03
CA ARG A 692 14.45 -25.01 -72.10
C ARG A 692 14.84 -26.20 -73.01
N LYS A 693 15.09 -27.39 -72.41
CA LYS A 693 15.41 -28.59 -73.14
C LYS A 693 14.22 -29.07 -73.98
N ASN A 694 13.00 -29.00 -73.47
CA ASN A 694 11.79 -29.38 -74.23
C ASN A 694 11.47 -28.34 -75.31
N ARG A 695 11.78 -27.07 -75.19
CA ARG A 695 11.63 -26.05 -76.23
C ARG A 695 12.57 -26.32 -77.44
N SER A 696 13.75 -26.82 -77.18
CA SER A 696 14.70 -27.18 -78.26
C SER A 696 14.32 -28.48 -78.98
N SER A 697 13.36 -29.28 -78.50
CA SER A 697 12.88 -30.53 -79.14
C SER A 697 11.52 -30.39 -79.81
N ILE A 698 10.89 -29.21 -79.84
CA ILE A 698 9.67 -28.98 -80.61
C ILE A 698 10.03 -28.68 -82.07
N GLN A 699 9.97 -29.64 -82.94
CA GLN A 699 9.97 -29.43 -84.40
C GLN A 699 8.58 -28.96 -84.84
N VAL A 700 8.51 -27.76 -85.40
CA VAL A 700 7.30 -27.23 -85.98
C VAL A 700 7.12 -27.98 -87.37
N VAL A 701 6.25 -28.91 -87.43
CA VAL A 701 5.84 -29.50 -88.71
C VAL A 701 4.84 -28.57 -89.39
N GLN A 702 5.28 -27.87 -90.45
CA GLN A 702 4.35 -27.14 -91.33
C GLN A 702 3.59 -28.13 -92.16
N VAL A 703 2.30 -28.29 -91.87
CA VAL A 703 1.41 -28.97 -92.80
C VAL A 703 0.98 -27.97 -93.91
N LYS A 704 1.45 -28.14 -95.15
CA LYS A 704 0.92 -27.43 -96.28
C LYS A 704 -0.45 -28.03 -96.60
N ALA A 705 -1.50 -27.23 -96.48
CA ALA A 705 -2.79 -27.58 -97.08
C ALA A 705 -2.67 -27.50 -98.63
N GLN A 706 -2.88 -28.56 -99.32
CA GLN A 706 -3.19 -28.55 -100.80
C GLN A 706 -4.68 -28.32 -100.95
N VAL A 707 -5.01 -27.29 -101.73
CA VAL A 707 -6.37 -27.02 -102.26
C VAL A 707 -6.74 -28.03 -103.26
#